data_1cb747e0e6fbe39c8c9ca143c36e0333
#
_entry.id   1cb747e0e6fbe39c8c9ca143c36e0333
#
_cell.length_a   1.000
_cell.length_b   1.000
_cell.length_c   1.000
_cell.angle_alpha   90.00
_cell.angle_beta   90.00
_cell.angle_gamma   90.00
#
_symmetry.space_group_name_H-M   'P 1'
#
loop_
_entity.id
_entity.type
_entity.pdbx_description
1 polymer ?
#
loop_
_entity_poly.entity_id
_entity_poly.type
_entity_poly.pdbx_seq_one_letter_code
_entity_poly.pdbx_strand_id
1 'polypeptide(L)'
;MSEFVAFNSTVLPDNDSMLKKYSIPLVLQITPFAEKEVPNIQVNAVSDMPRCAYCRAFMSKEMNWIRLGGKYICGYCRHSNEKFYLRYKFMERDGVNSFPELTNDVYEFEYQKSMNTIYQTIIMIDTSYNFIQTKDYKNMLISLKSYVNNSISLRHYICIITYNTSITLYQIGDTTRQLNFPIIDEKVSQYTIPYYKSIFINSDNKQRINELFDSLLDIEQMKELTENNPRGCCFGTCLELANDLLNARGGTIISVCGTKCGLGKGVLSKKVNENYFNSTQEPILLQPDHSNDFYQKIALHCSAVNTVVHMFLFENEDLNVPTISECCHLTNGVLKVYQPNTTPLQNIVIDLSNLIPFAFDCAIRLRQPNFINIDYVNGHYFQKTITNYTMPVLRKDSTFVFHLSINGEIKYSKALFQFGLSYITSDGSKRTRVFNIGLNVSSNIQDFMTNINTQATINALLSQTLIQAQQYTLNQSISKTMDSLITYKNLLVQGSFLPIYLYGMSKHEFFNNKQLSVDSRYELLYHLQTFSPSLLSEFVPLLYKVIAFDDVQQTQLSSSLITKDIFVLVTNQIIVIVPQDIEPINLQQWLCISSLNEVESIIDWNTCLIKEAIKKIKDMNKMLSVVFTLYGSTQFQQKVSHCFIFDDSKYRQFL
;
A
#
# COMPACT_ATOMS: atom_id res chain seq x y z
N MET A 1 -19.64 4.40 12.38
CA MET A 1 -19.23 3.30 11.51
C MET A 1 -18.08 2.56 12.16
N SER A 2 -17.79 1.33 11.76
CA SER A 2 -16.68 0.56 12.34
C SER A 2 -15.34 1.07 11.78
N GLU A 3 -14.24 0.79 12.49
CA GLU A 3 -12.88 1.08 12.00
C GLU A 3 -12.56 0.41 10.66
N PHE A 4 -13.30 -0.64 10.32
CA PHE A 4 -13.15 -1.41 9.07
C PHE A 4 -13.79 -0.76 7.86
N VAL A 5 -14.85 0.04 8.07
CA VAL A 5 -15.75 0.50 7.01
C VAL A 5 -16.09 1.96 7.20
N ALA A 6 -15.84 2.77 6.17
CA ALA A 6 -16.25 4.17 6.11
C ALA A 6 -16.96 4.46 4.79
N PHE A 7 -18.14 5.06 4.87
CA PHE A 7 -18.75 5.77 3.76
C PHE A 7 -18.42 7.26 3.86
N ASN A 8 -18.47 7.97 2.75
CA ASN A 8 -18.33 9.43 2.80
C ASN A 8 -19.54 10.12 3.46
N SER A 9 -20.66 9.41 3.69
CA SER A 9 -21.72 9.80 4.63
C SER A 9 -22.38 8.56 5.25
N THR A 10 -22.92 8.66 6.47
CA THR A 10 -23.68 7.58 7.10
C THR A 10 -25.12 7.46 6.60
N VAL A 11 -25.53 8.41 5.76
CA VAL A 11 -26.86 8.46 5.13
C VAL A 11 -26.68 8.46 3.61
N LEU A 12 -27.48 7.66 2.91
CA LEU A 12 -27.49 7.57 1.45
C LEU A 12 -28.60 8.45 0.90
N PRO A 13 -28.37 9.29 -0.14
CA PRO A 13 -29.45 9.97 -0.84
C PRO A 13 -30.37 8.97 -1.55
N ASP A 14 -31.66 9.31 -1.68
CA ASP A 14 -32.64 8.45 -2.34
C ASP A 14 -32.49 8.42 -3.86
N ASN A 15 -31.75 9.36 -4.46
CA ASN A 15 -31.50 9.41 -5.90
C ASN A 15 -30.16 10.10 -6.21
N ASP A 16 -29.68 9.91 -7.44
CA ASP A 16 -28.40 10.41 -7.92
C ASP A 16 -28.41 11.91 -8.28
N SER A 17 -29.59 12.49 -8.49
CA SER A 17 -29.72 13.89 -8.94
C SER A 17 -29.12 14.88 -7.94
N MET A 18 -29.23 14.59 -6.64
CA MET A 18 -28.63 15.40 -5.58
C MET A 18 -27.11 15.32 -5.57
N LEU A 19 -26.56 14.10 -5.71
CA LEU A 19 -25.12 13.92 -5.78
C LEU A 19 -24.52 14.62 -6.99
N LYS A 20 -25.16 14.49 -8.16
CA LYS A 20 -24.74 15.16 -9.40
C LYS A 20 -24.82 16.69 -9.30
N LYS A 21 -25.91 17.22 -8.74
CA LYS A 21 -26.09 18.66 -8.56
C LYS A 21 -24.95 19.31 -7.76
N TYR A 22 -24.43 18.60 -6.78
CA TYR A 22 -23.36 19.07 -5.90
C TYR A 22 -22.00 18.44 -6.21
N SER A 23 -21.89 17.62 -7.28
CA SER A 23 -20.70 16.89 -7.67
C SER A 23 -20.09 16.06 -6.53
N ILE A 24 -20.92 15.50 -5.64
CA ILE A 24 -20.49 14.72 -4.49
C ILE A 24 -20.22 13.29 -4.94
N PRO A 25 -18.99 12.75 -4.78
CA PRO A 25 -18.75 11.33 -5.02
C PRO A 25 -19.43 10.49 -3.94
N LEU A 26 -19.98 9.35 -4.31
CA LEU A 26 -20.44 8.34 -3.37
C LEU A 26 -19.39 7.23 -3.29
N VAL A 27 -18.80 7.05 -2.10
CA VAL A 27 -17.75 6.04 -1.92
C VAL A 27 -17.95 5.22 -0.67
N LEU A 28 -17.51 3.96 -0.78
CA LEU A 28 -17.38 3.01 0.30
C LEU A 28 -15.90 2.63 0.43
N GLN A 29 -15.30 2.98 1.55
CA GLN A 29 -13.94 2.59 1.90
C GLN A 29 -13.95 1.39 2.84
N ILE A 30 -13.09 0.40 2.58
CA ILE A 30 -12.95 -0.79 3.40
C ILE A 30 -11.47 -1.06 3.69
N THR A 31 -11.12 -1.13 4.97
CA THR A 31 -9.80 -1.54 5.47
C THR A 31 -9.98 -2.88 6.20
N PRO A 32 -9.78 -4.02 5.53
CA PRO A 32 -10.24 -5.33 6.03
C PRO A 32 -9.57 -5.79 7.31
N PHE A 33 -8.36 -5.30 7.60
CA PHE A 33 -7.53 -5.71 8.72
C PHE A 33 -7.24 -4.58 9.71
N ALA A 34 -8.16 -3.61 9.85
CA ALA A 34 -8.09 -2.61 10.92
C ALA A 34 -7.94 -3.28 12.30
N GLU A 35 -7.34 -2.57 13.25
CA GLU A 35 -6.99 -3.11 14.57
C GLU A 35 -8.22 -3.30 15.47
N LYS A 36 -8.99 -4.34 15.22
CA LYS A 36 -10.12 -4.73 16.06
C LYS A 36 -10.29 -6.24 16.08
N GLU A 37 -10.62 -6.77 17.23
CA GLU A 37 -10.98 -8.18 17.37
C GLU A 37 -12.25 -8.49 16.60
N VAL A 38 -12.23 -9.60 15.85
CA VAL A 38 -13.34 -10.09 15.04
C VAL A 38 -13.74 -11.46 15.55
N PRO A 39 -15.03 -11.69 15.85
CA PRO A 39 -15.51 -13.02 16.25
C PRO A 39 -15.17 -14.08 15.21
N ASN A 40 -14.49 -15.16 15.65
CA ASN A 40 -14.08 -16.27 14.81
C ASN A 40 -15.02 -17.46 14.96
N ILE A 41 -15.46 -18.02 13.85
CA ILE A 41 -16.44 -19.09 13.77
C ILE A 41 -15.79 -20.29 13.08
N GLN A 42 -15.60 -21.37 13.80
CA GLN A 42 -15.05 -22.60 13.24
C GLN A 42 -16.11 -23.32 12.40
N VAL A 43 -15.75 -23.71 11.18
CA VAL A 43 -16.56 -24.54 10.29
C VAL A 43 -15.68 -25.61 9.62
N ASN A 44 -16.27 -26.75 9.27
CA ASN A 44 -15.49 -27.86 8.69
C ASN A 44 -15.11 -27.60 7.23
N ALA A 45 -16.01 -26.98 6.46
CA ALA A 45 -15.81 -26.71 5.05
C ALA A 45 -16.52 -25.42 4.60
N VAL A 46 -16.15 -24.91 3.44
CA VAL A 46 -16.80 -23.74 2.79
C VAL A 46 -18.31 -23.99 2.55
N SER A 47 -18.71 -25.25 2.29
CA SER A 47 -20.11 -25.66 2.13
C SER A 47 -20.96 -25.44 3.39
N ASP A 48 -20.33 -25.44 4.55
CA ASP A 48 -21.00 -25.36 5.85
C ASP A 48 -21.25 -23.90 6.28
N MET A 49 -20.63 -22.94 5.56
CA MET A 49 -20.89 -21.52 5.78
C MET A 49 -22.31 -21.19 5.35
N PRO A 50 -23.18 -20.72 6.27
CA PRO A 50 -24.56 -20.43 5.92
C PRO A 50 -24.69 -19.24 4.97
N ARG A 51 -25.41 -19.41 3.86
CA ARG A 51 -25.60 -18.41 2.80
C ARG A 51 -27.01 -18.47 2.22
N CYS A 52 -27.50 -17.34 1.74
CA CYS A 52 -28.68 -17.29 0.91
C CYS A 52 -28.54 -18.19 -0.34
N ALA A 53 -29.54 -18.98 -0.65
CA ALA A 53 -29.53 -19.89 -1.80
C ALA A 53 -29.48 -19.13 -3.13
N TYR A 54 -30.10 -17.95 -3.20
CA TYR A 54 -30.20 -17.13 -4.41
C TYR A 54 -28.97 -16.21 -4.61
N CYS A 55 -28.80 -15.18 -3.75
CA CYS A 55 -27.74 -14.19 -3.95
C CYS A 55 -26.39 -14.60 -3.34
N ARG A 56 -26.33 -15.72 -2.61
CA ARG A 56 -25.14 -16.24 -1.95
C ARG A 56 -24.57 -15.32 -0.86
N ALA A 57 -25.33 -14.32 -0.40
CA ALA A 57 -24.95 -13.50 0.74
C ALA A 57 -24.80 -14.39 1.99
N PHE A 58 -23.80 -14.10 2.81
CA PHE A 58 -23.64 -14.75 4.10
C PHE A 58 -24.75 -14.33 5.05
N MET A 59 -25.01 -15.16 6.06
CA MET A 59 -25.98 -14.84 7.08
C MET A 59 -25.58 -13.58 7.84
N SER A 60 -26.58 -12.84 8.32
CA SER A 60 -26.38 -11.59 9.07
C SER A 60 -27.59 -11.28 9.92
N LYS A 61 -27.48 -10.28 10.78
CA LYS A 61 -28.62 -9.74 11.56
C LYS A 61 -29.77 -9.21 10.71
N GLU A 62 -29.53 -8.94 9.42
CA GLU A 62 -30.52 -8.45 8.45
C GLU A 62 -31.39 -9.58 7.86
N MET A 63 -31.23 -10.84 8.32
CA MET A 63 -32.07 -11.96 7.91
C MET A 63 -33.35 -11.97 8.72
N ASN A 64 -34.51 -11.96 8.03
CA ASN A 64 -35.83 -12.02 8.67
C ASN A 64 -36.26 -13.47 8.83
N TRP A 65 -36.19 -14.00 10.04
CA TRP A 65 -36.57 -15.37 10.34
C TRP A 65 -38.07 -15.51 10.38
N ILE A 66 -38.65 -16.42 9.55
CA ILE A 66 -40.02 -16.85 9.58
C ILE A 66 -40.16 -18.01 10.61
N ARG A 67 -39.16 -18.91 10.58
CA ARG A 67 -38.97 -19.98 11.53
C ARG A 67 -37.49 -20.05 11.88
N LEU A 68 -37.17 -19.91 13.15
CA LEU A 68 -35.79 -19.94 13.64
C LEU A 68 -35.08 -21.24 13.23
N GLY A 69 -33.87 -21.09 12.68
CA GLY A 69 -33.05 -22.22 12.22
C GLY A 69 -33.52 -22.91 10.94
N GLY A 70 -34.69 -22.56 10.38
CA GLY A 70 -35.22 -23.23 9.20
C GLY A 70 -35.59 -22.32 8.03
N LYS A 71 -36.57 -21.43 8.20
CA LYS A 71 -37.08 -20.58 7.13
C LYS A 71 -36.80 -19.10 7.38
N TYR A 72 -36.21 -18.42 6.40
CA TYR A 72 -35.89 -16.99 6.51
C TYR A 72 -36.01 -16.27 5.17
N ILE A 73 -36.23 -14.96 5.22
CA ILE A 73 -36.16 -14.05 4.08
C ILE A 73 -34.80 -13.36 4.10
N CYS A 74 -34.04 -13.43 3.02
CA CYS A 74 -32.76 -12.77 2.89
C CYS A 74 -32.92 -11.24 2.91
N GLY A 75 -32.21 -10.56 3.81
CA GLY A 75 -32.25 -9.10 3.91
C GLY A 75 -31.74 -8.39 2.65
N TYR A 76 -30.81 -9.01 1.92
CA TYR A 76 -30.17 -8.40 0.73
C TYR A 76 -31.00 -8.55 -0.55
N CYS A 77 -31.54 -9.73 -0.86
CA CYS A 77 -32.24 -9.99 -2.11
C CYS A 77 -33.73 -10.31 -1.94
N ARG A 78 -34.24 -10.32 -0.70
CA ARG A 78 -35.64 -10.63 -0.35
C ARG A 78 -36.12 -12.04 -0.72
N HIS A 79 -35.22 -12.91 -1.19
CA HIS A 79 -35.57 -14.29 -1.50
C HIS A 79 -35.89 -15.09 -0.23
N SER A 80 -36.97 -15.90 -0.29
CA SER A 80 -37.33 -16.82 0.79
C SER A 80 -36.48 -18.08 0.74
N ASN A 81 -35.80 -18.40 1.81
CA ASN A 81 -34.91 -19.55 1.94
C ASN A 81 -35.49 -20.57 2.92
N GLU A 82 -35.44 -21.83 2.53
CA GLU A 82 -35.89 -22.99 3.34
C GLU A 82 -34.73 -23.96 3.63
N LYS A 83 -33.49 -23.50 3.36
CA LYS A 83 -32.31 -24.33 3.58
C LYS A 83 -32.02 -24.45 5.07
N PHE A 84 -32.02 -25.70 5.54
CA PHE A 84 -31.58 -26.04 6.89
C PHE A 84 -30.06 -26.14 6.97
N TYR A 85 -29.46 -25.45 7.92
CA TYR A 85 -28.03 -25.58 8.25
C TYR A 85 -27.89 -26.27 9.62
N LEU A 86 -27.04 -27.28 9.69
CA LEU A 86 -26.78 -28.03 10.95
C LEU A 86 -26.37 -27.10 12.07
N ARG A 87 -25.65 -26.01 11.76
CA ARG A 87 -25.26 -24.98 12.71
C ARG A 87 -26.44 -24.36 13.46
N TYR A 88 -27.58 -24.22 12.80
CA TYR A 88 -28.79 -23.61 13.41
C TYR A 88 -29.80 -24.62 13.93
N LYS A 89 -29.41 -25.90 14.03
CA LYS A 89 -30.31 -26.98 14.49
C LYS A 89 -31.01 -26.70 15.82
N PHE A 90 -30.32 -26.03 16.73
CA PHE A 90 -30.81 -25.75 18.07
C PHE A 90 -31.11 -24.26 18.32
N MET A 91 -31.24 -23.45 17.24
CA MET A 91 -31.43 -22.01 17.34
C MET A 91 -32.71 -21.61 18.09
N GLU A 92 -33.79 -22.42 18.04
CA GLU A 92 -35.01 -22.18 18.81
C GLU A 92 -34.74 -22.26 20.31
N ARG A 93 -33.84 -23.14 20.76
CA ARG A 93 -33.44 -23.31 22.15
C ARG A 93 -32.37 -22.30 22.59
N ASP A 94 -31.35 -22.11 21.78
CA ASP A 94 -30.14 -21.36 22.13
C ASP A 94 -30.30 -19.85 21.89
N GLY A 95 -31.27 -19.45 21.09
CA GLY A 95 -31.54 -18.06 20.71
C GLY A 95 -30.61 -17.53 19.66
N VAL A 96 -31.00 -16.45 18.99
CA VAL A 96 -30.23 -15.78 17.91
C VAL A 96 -28.88 -15.25 18.43
N ASN A 97 -28.81 -14.81 19.66
CA ASN A 97 -27.61 -14.19 20.25
C ASN A 97 -26.45 -15.18 20.45
N SER A 98 -26.69 -16.47 20.35
CA SER A 98 -25.64 -17.50 20.40
C SER A 98 -24.83 -17.61 19.09
N PHE A 99 -25.23 -16.89 18.06
CA PHE A 99 -24.62 -16.96 16.74
C PHE A 99 -23.96 -15.62 16.37
N PRO A 100 -22.63 -15.52 16.47
CA PRO A 100 -21.89 -14.27 16.18
C PRO A 100 -22.20 -13.65 14.82
N GLU A 101 -22.41 -14.48 13.80
CA GLU A 101 -22.77 -14.03 12.44
C GLU A 101 -24.16 -13.36 12.34
N LEU A 102 -25.02 -13.58 13.31
CA LEU A 102 -26.36 -12.98 13.37
C LEU A 102 -26.45 -11.75 14.28
N THR A 103 -25.38 -11.46 15.04
CA THR A 103 -25.34 -10.36 16.00
C THR A 103 -24.31 -9.31 15.70
N ASN A 104 -23.20 -9.69 15.01
CA ASN A 104 -22.11 -8.78 14.71
C ASN A 104 -22.16 -8.30 13.25
N ASP A 105 -21.74 -7.05 13.03
CA ASP A 105 -21.59 -6.49 11.69
C ASP A 105 -20.37 -7.07 10.98
N VAL A 106 -19.31 -7.43 11.74
CA VAL A 106 -18.10 -8.06 11.22
C VAL A 106 -17.82 -9.34 11.97
N TYR A 107 -17.57 -10.41 11.24
CA TYR A 107 -17.24 -11.72 11.78
C TYR A 107 -16.41 -12.53 10.78
N GLU A 108 -15.81 -13.64 11.21
CA GLU A 108 -14.91 -14.44 10.40
C GLU A 108 -15.24 -15.93 10.51
N PHE A 109 -15.30 -16.63 9.39
CA PHE A 109 -15.28 -18.09 9.35
C PHE A 109 -13.86 -18.60 9.19
N GLU A 110 -13.47 -19.55 10.00
CA GLU A 110 -12.22 -20.29 9.85
C GLU A 110 -12.51 -21.74 9.49
N TYR A 111 -11.87 -22.24 8.46
CA TYR A 111 -12.02 -23.58 7.96
C TYR A 111 -10.68 -24.09 7.43
N GLN A 112 -10.46 -25.38 7.48
CA GLN A 112 -9.29 -26.07 6.92
C GLN A 112 -7.95 -25.39 7.30
N LYS A 113 -7.18 -26.07 8.12
CA LYS A 113 -5.80 -25.68 8.44
C LYS A 113 -4.83 -26.53 7.64
N SER A 114 -3.99 -25.88 6.82
CA SER A 114 -2.89 -26.56 6.14
C SER A 114 -1.68 -26.64 7.06
N MET A 115 -1.24 -27.83 7.40
CA MET A 115 -0.07 -28.03 8.29
C MET A 115 1.28 -27.68 7.65
N ASN A 116 1.36 -27.52 6.32
CA ASN A 116 2.61 -27.40 5.56
C ASN A 116 2.62 -26.19 4.60
N THR A 117 2.37 -25.00 5.11
CA THR A 117 2.60 -23.78 4.34
C THR A 117 4.12 -23.52 4.26
N ILE A 118 4.65 -23.61 3.04
CA ILE A 118 6.03 -23.25 2.71
C ILE A 118 5.97 -21.90 1.99
N TYR A 119 6.73 -20.92 2.47
CA TYR A 119 6.88 -19.61 1.84
C TYR A 119 8.14 -19.62 0.99
N GLN A 120 8.05 -19.10 -0.23
CA GLN A 120 9.17 -18.97 -1.14
C GLN A 120 9.37 -17.50 -1.50
N THR A 121 10.59 -17.01 -1.36
CA THR A 121 10.97 -15.64 -1.74
C THR A 121 12.16 -15.71 -2.69
N ILE A 122 12.05 -15.03 -3.81
CA ILE A 122 13.17 -14.80 -4.73
C ILE A 122 13.62 -13.34 -4.57
N ILE A 123 14.91 -13.14 -4.34
CA ILE A 123 15.55 -11.84 -4.28
C ILE A 123 16.37 -11.66 -5.54
N MET A 124 15.94 -10.71 -6.40
CA MET A 124 16.64 -10.35 -7.62
C MET A 124 17.47 -9.09 -7.37
N ILE A 125 18.77 -9.14 -7.61
CA ILE A 125 19.71 -8.05 -7.32
C ILE A 125 20.39 -7.62 -8.63
N ASP A 126 20.20 -6.37 -9.00
CA ASP A 126 20.94 -5.74 -10.09
C ASP A 126 22.43 -5.61 -9.70
N THR A 127 23.30 -6.19 -10.50
CA THR A 127 24.77 -6.12 -10.35
C THR A 127 25.42 -5.44 -11.56
N SER A 128 24.69 -4.55 -12.22
CA SER A 128 25.23 -3.78 -13.36
C SER A 128 26.36 -2.84 -12.91
N TYR A 129 27.34 -2.65 -13.77
CA TYR A 129 28.59 -1.93 -13.49
C TYR A 129 28.36 -0.54 -12.89
N ASN A 130 27.40 0.23 -13.39
CA ASN A 130 27.11 1.58 -12.89
C ASN A 130 26.45 1.55 -11.51
N PHE A 131 25.57 0.58 -11.24
CA PHE A 131 24.83 0.50 -9.99
C PHE A 131 25.70 0.00 -8.83
N ILE A 132 26.58 -0.99 -9.05
CA ILE A 132 27.47 -1.52 -7.99
C ILE A 132 28.42 -0.48 -7.40
N GLN A 133 28.72 0.59 -8.14
CA GLN A 133 29.58 1.67 -7.69
C GLN A 133 28.88 2.69 -6.79
N THR A 134 27.55 2.63 -6.70
CA THR A 134 26.76 3.58 -5.90
C THR A 134 26.75 3.22 -4.42
N LYS A 135 26.58 4.23 -3.56
CA LYS A 135 26.33 4.03 -2.13
C LYS A 135 25.02 3.27 -1.91
N ASP A 136 24.05 3.46 -2.77
CA ASP A 136 22.71 2.87 -2.67
C ASP A 136 22.76 1.35 -2.85
N TYR A 137 23.59 0.82 -3.75
CA TYR A 137 23.84 -0.61 -3.90
C TYR A 137 24.32 -1.23 -2.58
N LYS A 138 25.31 -0.61 -1.94
CA LYS A 138 25.86 -1.06 -0.65
C LYS A 138 24.80 -1.03 0.45
N ASN A 139 24.07 0.08 0.56
CA ASN A 139 23.00 0.25 1.56
C ASN A 139 21.89 -0.79 1.37
N MET A 140 21.51 -1.06 0.11
CA MET A 140 20.50 -2.07 -0.20
C MET A 140 20.95 -3.48 0.16
N LEU A 141 22.18 -3.87 -0.15
CA LEU A 141 22.71 -5.19 0.22
C LEU A 141 22.78 -5.40 1.74
N ILE A 142 23.23 -4.38 2.49
CA ILE A 142 23.25 -4.44 3.96
C ILE A 142 21.82 -4.61 4.50
N SER A 143 20.85 -3.90 3.93
CA SER A 143 19.45 -3.99 4.32
C SER A 143 18.84 -5.35 3.99
N LEU A 144 19.13 -5.90 2.80
CA LEU A 144 18.70 -7.24 2.40
C LEU A 144 19.32 -8.33 3.28
N LYS A 145 20.61 -8.21 3.61
CA LYS A 145 21.28 -9.15 4.53
C LYS A 145 20.58 -9.16 5.89
N SER A 146 20.21 -7.99 6.41
CA SER A 146 19.44 -7.86 7.66
C SER A 146 18.03 -8.46 7.51
N TYR A 147 17.32 -8.14 6.44
CA TYR A 147 15.99 -8.69 6.15
C TYR A 147 16.00 -10.22 6.09
N VAL A 148 16.92 -10.80 5.33
CA VAL A 148 17.05 -12.25 5.21
C VAL A 148 17.34 -12.91 6.56
N ASN A 149 18.25 -12.33 7.35
CA ASN A 149 18.58 -12.83 8.67
C ASN A 149 17.42 -12.83 9.66
N ASN A 150 16.49 -11.89 9.52
CA ASN A 150 15.31 -11.76 10.38
C ASN A 150 14.11 -12.57 9.88
N SER A 151 14.00 -12.78 8.57
CA SER A 151 12.83 -13.39 7.92
C SER A 151 12.98 -14.89 7.69
N ILE A 152 14.21 -15.39 7.52
CA ILE A 152 14.46 -16.80 7.18
C ILE A 152 14.10 -17.74 8.33
N SER A 153 13.35 -18.79 8.04
CA SER A 153 12.94 -19.82 9.00
C SER A 153 12.97 -21.19 8.33
N LEU A 154 12.72 -22.24 9.10
CA LEU A 154 12.61 -23.62 8.57
C LEU A 154 11.52 -23.80 7.50
N ARG A 155 10.54 -22.89 7.46
CA ARG A 155 9.41 -22.90 6.50
C ARG A 155 9.50 -21.81 5.44
N HIS A 156 10.47 -20.92 5.52
CA HIS A 156 10.69 -19.84 4.58
C HIS A 156 11.96 -20.12 3.77
N TYR A 157 11.78 -20.32 2.49
CA TYR A 157 12.85 -20.62 1.53
C TYR A 157 13.17 -19.40 0.70
N ILE A 158 14.45 -19.10 0.57
CA ILE A 158 14.94 -17.94 -0.17
C ILE A 158 15.82 -18.40 -1.34
N CYS A 159 15.61 -17.81 -2.50
CA CYS A 159 16.47 -17.92 -3.68
C CYS A 159 17.07 -16.55 -3.97
N ILE A 160 18.37 -16.48 -4.19
CA ILE A 160 19.07 -15.25 -4.57
C ILE A 160 19.48 -15.37 -6.04
N ILE A 161 19.16 -14.33 -6.80
CA ILE A 161 19.50 -14.19 -8.22
C ILE A 161 20.18 -12.85 -8.40
N THR A 162 21.35 -12.81 -9.02
CA THR A 162 21.93 -11.56 -9.49
C THR A 162 21.80 -11.46 -11.01
N TYR A 163 21.67 -10.25 -11.52
CA TYR A 163 21.55 -10.02 -12.95
C TYR A 163 22.23 -8.72 -13.40
N ASN A 164 22.78 -8.78 -14.59
CA ASN A 164 23.38 -7.65 -15.34
C ASN A 164 23.18 -7.91 -16.85
N THR A 165 24.23 -8.24 -17.60
CA THR A 165 24.16 -8.78 -18.97
C THR A 165 23.92 -10.30 -18.97
N SER A 166 23.99 -10.91 -17.80
CA SER A 166 23.73 -12.34 -17.56
C SER A 166 22.89 -12.50 -16.29
N ILE A 167 22.27 -13.66 -16.15
CA ILE A 167 21.55 -14.06 -14.94
C ILE A 167 22.38 -15.10 -14.21
N THR A 168 22.64 -14.86 -12.92
CA THR A 168 23.37 -15.79 -12.07
C THR A 168 22.49 -16.32 -10.96
N LEU A 169 22.29 -17.64 -10.93
CA LEU A 169 21.63 -18.38 -9.85
C LEU A 169 22.68 -18.98 -8.91
N TYR A 170 22.40 -18.89 -7.62
CA TYR A 170 23.27 -19.44 -6.57
C TYR A 170 22.70 -20.74 -6.00
N GLN A 171 23.44 -21.83 -6.18
CA GLN A 171 23.18 -23.09 -5.49
C GLN A 171 24.00 -23.12 -4.21
N ILE A 172 23.35 -23.08 -3.06
CA ILE A 172 24.00 -23.06 -1.75
C ILE A 172 23.79 -24.41 -1.07
N GLY A 173 24.84 -25.20 -1.02
CA GLY A 173 24.91 -26.51 -0.33
C GLY A 173 26.18 -26.57 0.52
N ASP A 174 26.91 -27.66 0.46
CA ASP A 174 28.24 -27.76 1.08
C ASP A 174 29.27 -26.82 0.44
N THR A 175 29.07 -26.48 -0.81
CA THR A 175 29.79 -25.43 -1.55
C THR A 175 28.78 -24.52 -2.26
N THR A 176 29.12 -23.24 -2.40
CA THR A 176 28.34 -22.31 -3.22
C THR A 176 28.74 -22.45 -4.68
N ARG A 177 27.78 -22.80 -5.55
CA ARG A 177 27.98 -22.88 -7.00
C ARG A 177 27.19 -21.79 -7.68
N GLN A 178 27.78 -21.18 -8.70
CA GLN A 178 27.16 -20.15 -9.55
C GLN A 178 26.75 -20.80 -10.88
N LEU A 179 25.48 -20.60 -11.26
CA LEU A 179 24.96 -20.97 -12.57
C LEU A 179 24.75 -19.69 -13.35
N ASN A 180 25.59 -19.41 -14.32
CA ASN A 180 25.55 -18.17 -15.09
C ASN A 180 24.90 -18.42 -16.46
N PHE A 181 23.91 -17.60 -16.81
CA PHE A 181 23.15 -17.62 -18.06
C PHE A 181 23.34 -16.29 -18.79
N PRO A 182 24.31 -16.18 -19.72
CA PRO A 182 24.51 -14.97 -20.50
C PRO A 182 23.32 -14.71 -21.43
N ILE A 183 22.86 -13.46 -21.50
CA ILE A 183 21.76 -13.04 -22.37
C ILE A 183 22.32 -12.41 -23.61
N ILE A 184 22.20 -13.09 -24.74
CA ILE A 184 22.77 -12.68 -26.02
C ILE A 184 21.71 -12.04 -26.93
N ASP A 185 20.46 -12.55 -26.89
CA ASP A 185 19.36 -12.12 -27.76
C ASP A 185 18.01 -12.20 -27.02
N GLU A 186 17.02 -11.42 -27.48
CA GLU A 186 15.64 -11.41 -26.94
C GLU A 186 14.92 -12.78 -27.05
N LYS A 187 15.43 -13.67 -27.90
CA LYS A 187 14.80 -14.97 -28.22
C LYS A 187 15.21 -16.14 -27.32
N VAL A 188 16.07 -15.94 -26.34
CA VAL A 188 16.44 -17.04 -25.40
C VAL A 188 15.24 -17.35 -24.53
N SER A 189 14.48 -18.37 -24.92
CA SER A 189 13.16 -18.70 -24.36
C SER A 189 13.12 -19.89 -23.41
N GLN A 190 14.21 -20.63 -23.24
CA GLN A 190 14.19 -21.81 -22.37
C GLN A 190 15.51 -21.95 -21.59
N TYR A 191 15.41 -21.73 -20.29
CA TYR A 191 16.47 -22.04 -19.34
C TYR A 191 16.23 -23.48 -18.83
N THR A 192 17.20 -24.36 -19.01
CA THR A 192 17.16 -25.66 -18.34
C THR A 192 17.82 -25.51 -16.98
N ILE A 193 17.03 -25.33 -15.92
CA ILE A 193 17.55 -25.23 -14.55
C ILE A 193 17.73 -26.65 -14.01
N PRO A 194 18.98 -27.08 -13.77
CA PRO A 194 19.25 -28.43 -13.30
C PRO A 194 18.89 -28.55 -11.86
N TYR A 195 17.98 -29.01 -11.30
CA TYR A 195 17.70 -29.29 -9.90
C TYR A 195 17.15 -28.10 -9.05
N TYR A 196 15.88 -27.90 -9.14
CA TYR A 196 15.08 -26.85 -8.45
C TYR A 196 15.31 -26.73 -6.93
N LYS A 197 15.46 -27.89 -6.21
CA LYS A 197 15.54 -27.87 -4.73
C LYS A 197 16.81 -27.23 -4.18
N SER A 198 17.90 -27.20 -4.92
CA SER A 198 19.20 -26.73 -4.44
C SER A 198 19.36 -25.20 -4.53
N ILE A 199 18.46 -24.51 -5.25
CA ILE A 199 18.50 -23.05 -5.37
C ILE A 199 17.64 -22.33 -4.31
N PHE A 200 16.69 -23.03 -3.69
CA PHE A 200 15.90 -22.52 -2.59
C PHE A 200 16.48 -22.97 -1.25
N ILE A 201 16.87 -22.02 -0.44
CA ILE A 201 17.65 -22.19 0.78
C ILE A 201 16.78 -21.80 1.98
N ASN A 202 16.95 -22.50 3.09
CA ASN A 202 16.27 -22.22 4.35
C ASN A 202 17.26 -21.73 5.43
N SER A 203 16.79 -21.65 6.67
CA SER A 203 17.60 -21.20 7.80
C SER A 203 18.85 -22.02 8.10
N ASP A 204 18.90 -23.30 7.64
CA ASP A 204 20.06 -24.16 7.88
C ASP A 204 21.33 -23.67 7.17
N ASN A 205 21.15 -22.88 6.11
CA ASN A 205 22.24 -22.31 5.30
C ASN A 205 22.51 -20.83 5.58
N LYS A 206 22.05 -20.29 6.71
CA LYS A 206 22.11 -18.86 7.05
C LYS A 206 23.53 -18.28 6.98
N GLN A 207 24.53 -19.03 7.48
CA GLN A 207 25.92 -18.58 7.42
C GLN A 207 26.39 -18.39 5.98
N ARG A 208 26.12 -19.34 5.10
CA ARG A 208 26.53 -19.26 3.69
C ARG A 208 25.81 -18.19 2.89
N ILE A 209 24.55 -17.91 3.25
CA ILE A 209 23.83 -16.77 2.70
C ILE A 209 24.56 -15.47 3.08
N ASN A 210 25.00 -15.35 4.33
CA ASN A 210 25.76 -14.19 4.77
C ASN A 210 27.10 -14.06 4.03
N GLU A 211 27.82 -15.16 3.84
CA GLU A 211 29.06 -15.21 3.06
C GLU A 211 28.82 -14.76 1.60
N LEU A 212 27.70 -15.14 1.00
CA LEU A 212 27.31 -14.68 -0.32
C LEU A 212 27.08 -13.16 -0.34
N PHE A 213 26.32 -12.60 0.64
CA PHE A 213 26.13 -11.16 0.71
C PHE A 213 27.46 -10.42 0.93
N ASP A 214 28.38 -10.98 1.71
CA ASP A 214 29.70 -10.39 1.93
C ASP A 214 30.54 -10.38 0.64
N SER A 215 30.45 -11.42 -0.20
CA SER A 215 31.09 -11.45 -1.51
C SER A 215 30.48 -10.43 -2.49
N LEU A 216 29.15 -10.22 -2.45
CA LEU A 216 28.49 -9.20 -3.26
C LEU A 216 28.81 -7.75 -2.80
N LEU A 217 29.17 -7.58 -1.53
CA LEU A 217 29.62 -6.31 -0.96
C LEU A 217 31.07 -5.97 -1.27
N ASP A 218 31.86 -6.92 -1.76
CA ASP A 218 33.22 -6.70 -2.26
C ASP A 218 33.16 -6.08 -3.66
N ILE A 219 33.09 -4.74 -3.67
CA ILE A 219 32.92 -3.95 -4.90
C ILE A 219 34.10 -4.10 -5.84
N GLU A 220 35.31 -4.28 -5.33
CA GLU A 220 36.52 -4.47 -6.17
C GLU A 220 36.41 -5.78 -6.96
N GLN A 221 36.11 -6.86 -6.30
CA GLN A 221 35.85 -8.16 -6.92
C GLN A 221 34.66 -8.11 -7.90
N MET A 222 33.57 -7.42 -7.52
CA MET A 222 32.39 -7.30 -8.37
C MET A 222 32.67 -6.50 -9.63
N LYS A 223 33.51 -5.47 -9.60
CA LYS A 223 33.92 -4.69 -10.77
C LYS A 223 34.73 -5.51 -11.76
N GLU A 224 35.60 -6.40 -11.28
CA GLU A 224 36.37 -7.29 -12.14
C GLU A 224 35.49 -8.31 -12.87
N LEU A 225 34.38 -8.74 -12.21
CA LEU A 225 33.43 -9.70 -12.75
C LEU A 225 32.35 -9.08 -13.64
N THR A 226 32.22 -7.77 -13.67
CA THR A 226 31.10 -7.08 -14.33
C THR A 226 31.58 -6.21 -15.48
N GLU A 227 31.10 -6.49 -16.67
CA GLU A 227 31.38 -5.66 -17.84
C GLU A 227 30.51 -4.40 -17.88
N ASN A 228 31.11 -3.28 -18.24
CA ASN A 228 30.35 -2.05 -18.50
C ASN A 228 29.63 -2.17 -19.86
N ASN A 229 28.34 -2.46 -19.81
CA ASN A 229 27.50 -2.57 -21.00
C ASN A 229 26.59 -1.34 -21.14
N PRO A 230 26.73 -0.54 -22.19
CA PRO A 230 25.91 0.65 -22.40
C PRO A 230 24.44 0.34 -22.71
N ARG A 231 24.08 -0.93 -22.98
CA ARG A 231 22.70 -1.35 -23.23
C ARG A 231 21.89 -1.57 -21.93
N GLY A 232 22.53 -1.50 -20.75
CA GLY A 232 21.88 -1.73 -19.46
C GLY A 232 21.82 -3.21 -19.07
N CYS A 233 20.74 -3.62 -18.38
CA CYS A 233 20.60 -4.95 -17.78
C CYS A 233 19.50 -5.80 -18.42
N CYS A 234 19.44 -7.10 -18.07
CA CYS A 234 18.43 -8.06 -18.52
C CYS A 234 17.29 -8.26 -17.50
N PHE A 235 16.81 -7.18 -16.86
CA PHE A 235 15.79 -7.20 -15.83
C PHE A 235 14.55 -8.01 -16.19
N GLY A 236 13.96 -7.76 -17.38
CA GLY A 236 12.72 -8.43 -17.79
C GLY A 236 12.89 -9.95 -17.93
N THR A 237 14.02 -10.39 -18.52
CA THR A 237 14.32 -11.82 -18.63
C THR A 237 14.53 -12.47 -17.26
N CYS A 238 15.19 -11.77 -16.32
CA CYS A 238 15.36 -12.24 -14.95
C CYS A 238 14.02 -12.35 -14.20
N LEU A 239 13.13 -11.38 -14.40
CA LEU A 239 11.80 -11.39 -13.79
C LEU A 239 10.95 -12.55 -14.32
N GLU A 240 11.01 -12.85 -15.62
CA GLU A 240 10.32 -14.01 -16.20
C GLU A 240 10.86 -15.31 -15.58
N LEU A 241 12.18 -15.47 -15.49
CA LEU A 241 12.80 -16.64 -14.85
C LEU A 241 12.37 -16.78 -13.38
N ALA A 242 12.37 -15.69 -12.62
CA ALA A 242 11.93 -15.70 -11.22
C ALA A 242 10.47 -16.14 -11.08
N ASN A 243 9.60 -15.64 -11.98
CA ASN A 243 8.20 -16.05 -12.01
C ASN A 243 8.03 -17.53 -12.37
N ASP A 244 8.79 -18.05 -13.34
CA ASP A 244 8.76 -19.47 -13.72
C ASP A 244 9.20 -20.38 -12.57
N LEU A 245 10.19 -19.97 -11.79
CA LEU A 245 10.65 -20.69 -10.59
C LEU A 245 9.57 -20.77 -9.49
N LEU A 246 8.66 -19.81 -9.41
CA LEU A 246 7.55 -19.78 -8.44
C LEU A 246 6.25 -20.37 -8.98
N ASN A 247 6.17 -20.72 -10.26
CA ASN A 247 4.93 -21.12 -10.93
C ASN A 247 4.18 -22.27 -10.24
N ALA A 248 4.89 -23.19 -9.59
CA ALA A 248 4.26 -24.35 -8.96
C ALA A 248 3.58 -24.06 -7.61
N ARG A 249 3.98 -22.99 -6.91
CA ARG A 249 3.56 -22.73 -5.51
C ARG A 249 3.17 -21.28 -5.21
N GLY A 250 3.50 -20.36 -6.11
CA GLY A 250 3.48 -18.95 -5.82
C GLY A 250 4.57 -18.52 -4.85
N GLY A 251 4.59 -17.25 -4.48
CA GLY A 251 5.57 -16.73 -3.54
C GLY A 251 5.78 -15.22 -3.65
N THR A 252 6.97 -14.78 -3.27
CA THR A 252 7.35 -13.37 -3.27
C THR A 252 8.56 -13.15 -4.15
N ILE A 253 8.52 -12.16 -5.02
CA ILE A 253 9.68 -11.64 -5.74
C ILE A 253 10.01 -10.27 -5.15
N ILE A 254 11.24 -10.10 -4.65
CA ILE A 254 11.80 -8.82 -4.23
C ILE A 254 12.83 -8.45 -5.29
N SER A 255 12.55 -7.45 -6.10
CA SER A 255 13.46 -7.00 -7.14
C SER A 255 14.14 -5.69 -6.77
N VAL A 256 15.45 -5.64 -6.92
CA VAL A 256 16.30 -4.46 -6.77
C VAL A 256 16.83 -4.10 -8.14
N CYS A 257 16.57 -2.89 -8.59
CA CYS A 257 16.97 -2.42 -9.92
C CYS A 257 17.50 -0.99 -9.83
N GLY A 258 18.68 -0.77 -10.35
CA GLY A 258 19.30 0.56 -10.48
C GLY A 258 19.71 0.88 -11.92
N THR A 259 19.42 -0.04 -12.86
CA THR A 259 19.81 0.06 -14.26
C THR A 259 18.64 -0.31 -15.17
N LYS A 260 18.44 0.45 -16.23
CA LYS A 260 17.36 0.23 -17.20
C LYS A 260 17.46 -1.11 -17.90
N CYS A 261 16.32 -1.74 -18.13
CA CYS A 261 16.22 -2.96 -18.91
C CYS A 261 16.47 -2.66 -20.39
N GLY A 262 17.67 -2.99 -20.89
CA GLY A 262 18.07 -2.77 -22.28
C GLY A 262 18.49 -4.03 -23.01
N LEU A 263 18.42 -5.21 -22.36
CA LEU A 263 18.80 -6.52 -22.90
C LEU A 263 17.73 -7.57 -22.65
N GLY A 264 17.61 -8.51 -23.56
CA GLY A 264 16.72 -9.65 -23.46
C GLY A 264 15.26 -9.26 -23.66
N LYS A 265 14.35 -9.89 -22.87
CA LYS A 265 12.92 -9.62 -22.94
C LYS A 265 12.55 -8.37 -22.15
N GLY A 266 11.49 -7.70 -22.57
CA GLY A 266 10.98 -6.53 -21.86
C GLY A 266 11.86 -5.29 -21.94
N VAL A 267 12.66 -5.15 -22.99
CA VAL A 267 13.49 -3.96 -23.23
C VAL A 267 12.62 -2.70 -23.19
N LEU A 268 13.08 -1.69 -22.44
CA LEU A 268 12.35 -0.44 -22.21
C LEU A 268 12.85 0.65 -23.16
N SER A 269 11.95 1.25 -23.91
CA SER A 269 12.23 2.42 -24.73
C SER A 269 12.47 3.65 -23.85
N LYS A 270 13.24 4.62 -24.36
CA LYS A 270 13.39 5.91 -23.70
C LYS A 270 12.13 6.73 -23.92
N LYS A 271 11.33 6.95 -22.88
CA LYS A 271 10.01 7.60 -22.96
C LYS A 271 10.04 9.08 -22.60
N VAL A 272 10.95 9.52 -21.74
CA VAL A 272 10.89 10.85 -21.16
C VAL A 272 11.27 11.91 -22.19
N ASN A 273 10.28 12.69 -22.59
CA ASN A 273 10.51 13.97 -23.24
C ASN A 273 10.17 15.06 -22.20
N GLU A 274 11.20 15.75 -21.71
CA GLU A 274 11.05 16.81 -20.70
C GLU A 274 10.09 17.93 -21.14
N ASN A 275 9.92 18.13 -22.46
CA ASN A 275 8.96 19.09 -23.01
C ASN A 275 7.48 18.71 -22.75
N TYR A 276 7.20 17.48 -22.32
CA TYR A 276 5.83 17.06 -21.99
C TYR A 276 5.35 17.59 -20.64
N PHE A 277 6.25 17.93 -19.72
CA PHE A 277 5.86 18.53 -18.45
C PHE A 277 5.12 19.87 -18.65
N ASN A 278 4.02 20.05 -17.94
CA ASN A 278 3.09 21.19 -18.06
C ASN A 278 2.47 21.38 -19.45
N SER A 279 2.60 20.41 -20.35
CA SER A 279 1.93 20.39 -21.66
C SER A 279 0.69 19.46 -21.61
N THR A 280 -0.15 19.52 -22.63
CA THR A 280 -1.29 18.59 -22.79
C THR A 280 -0.88 17.12 -22.92
N GLN A 281 0.41 16.85 -23.12
CA GLN A 281 0.99 15.51 -23.22
C GLN A 281 1.54 14.98 -21.89
N GLU A 282 1.53 15.78 -20.82
CA GLU A 282 1.99 15.37 -19.49
C GLU A 282 1.36 14.07 -19.00
N PRO A 283 0.03 13.79 -19.19
CA PRO A 283 -0.58 12.54 -18.74
C PRO A 283 0.05 11.28 -19.34
N ILE A 284 0.65 11.37 -20.54
CA ILE A 284 1.30 10.22 -21.21
C ILE A 284 2.52 9.75 -20.41
N LEU A 285 3.20 10.66 -19.70
CA LEU A 285 4.38 10.32 -18.90
C LEU A 285 4.05 9.37 -17.74
N LEU A 286 2.83 9.44 -17.21
CA LEU A 286 2.36 8.64 -16.08
C LEU A 286 1.62 7.35 -16.51
N GLN A 287 1.59 7.05 -17.80
CA GLN A 287 0.94 5.84 -18.31
C GLN A 287 1.98 4.79 -18.71
N PRO A 288 1.66 3.50 -18.58
CA PRO A 288 2.52 2.43 -19.06
C PRO A 288 2.71 2.50 -20.58
N ASP A 289 3.80 1.95 -21.09
CA ASP A 289 4.04 1.82 -22.51
C ASP A 289 3.19 0.68 -23.11
N HIS A 290 2.05 1.03 -23.67
CA HIS A 290 1.14 0.07 -24.27
C HIS A 290 1.73 -0.70 -25.47
N SER A 291 2.85 -0.23 -26.04
CA SER A 291 3.57 -0.99 -27.06
C SER A 291 4.41 -2.14 -26.48
N ASN A 292 4.69 -2.10 -25.18
CA ASN A 292 5.43 -3.13 -24.44
C ASN A 292 4.51 -3.85 -23.45
N ASP A 293 3.79 -4.84 -23.94
CA ASP A 293 2.84 -5.64 -23.14
C ASP A 293 3.51 -6.73 -22.28
N PHE A 294 4.85 -6.84 -22.32
CA PHE A 294 5.61 -7.88 -21.63
C PHE A 294 5.39 -7.88 -20.11
N TYR A 295 5.52 -6.72 -19.47
CA TYR A 295 5.37 -6.59 -18.02
C TYR A 295 3.93 -6.84 -17.57
N GLN A 296 2.94 -6.43 -18.38
CA GLN A 296 1.54 -6.72 -18.12
C GLN A 296 1.25 -8.23 -18.19
N LYS A 297 1.81 -8.94 -19.18
CA LYS A 297 1.67 -10.41 -19.31
C LYS A 297 2.28 -11.14 -18.10
N ILE A 298 3.48 -10.72 -17.66
CA ILE A 298 4.10 -11.29 -16.45
C ILE A 298 3.25 -10.99 -15.22
N ALA A 299 2.76 -9.77 -15.06
CA ALA A 299 1.90 -9.37 -13.94
C ALA A 299 0.64 -10.23 -13.84
N LEU A 300 -0.02 -10.48 -14.99
CA LEU A 300 -1.18 -11.36 -15.09
C LEU A 300 -0.84 -12.79 -14.67
N HIS A 301 0.30 -13.31 -15.13
CA HIS A 301 0.77 -14.63 -14.74
C HIS A 301 1.11 -14.71 -13.25
N CYS A 302 1.84 -13.74 -12.71
CA CYS A 302 2.14 -13.64 -11.28
C CYS A 302 0.87 -13.65 -10.43
N SER A 303 -0.13 -12.86 -10.81
CA SER A 303 -1.42 -12.83 -10.11
C SER A 303 -2.13 -14.19 -10.17
N ALA A 304 -2.08 -14.89 -11.32
CA ALA A 304 -2.72 -16.19 -11.50
C ALA A 304 -2.09 -17.29 -10.65
N VAL A 305 -0.78 -17.23 -10.38
CA VAL A 305 -0.03 -18.23 -9.59
C VAL A 305 0.21 -17.78 -8.15
N ASN A 306 -0.46 -16.73 -7.68
CA ASN A 306 -0.30 -16.17 -6.33
C ASN A 306 1.15 -15.74 -6.02
N THR A 307 1.80 -15.10 -6.97
CA THR A 307 3.13 -14.50 -6.80
C THR A 307 3.00 -13.00 -6.65
N VAL A 308 3.53 -12.42 -5.57
CA VAL A 308 3.63 -10.96 -5.39
C VAL A 308 4.98 -10.46 -5.85
N VAL A 309 4.99 -9.29 -6.50
CA VAL A 309 6.22 -8.62 -6.97
C VAL A 309 6.40 -7.31 -6.23
N HIS A 310 7.49 -7.17 -5.48
CA HIS A 310 7.92 -5.92 -4.85
C HIS A 310 9.11 -5.36 -5.62
N MET A 311 9.12 -4.05 -5.85
CA MET A 311 10.18 -3.36 -6.58
C MET A 311 10.82 -2.25 -5.75
N PHE A 312 12.15 -2.33 -5.62
CA PHE A 312 13.02 -1.33 -5.01
C PHE A 312 13.92 -0.76 -6.09
N LEU A 313 13.59 0.41 -6.57
CA LEU A 313 14.16 1.04 -7.75
C LEU A 313 15.06 2.20 -7.34
N PHE A 314 16.26 2.25 -7.88
CA PHE A 314 17.23 3.32 -7.62
C PHE A 314 17.41 4.15 -8.88
N GLU A 315 16.97 5.40 -8.84
CA GLU A 315 16.82 6.29 -9.98
C GLU A 315 18.16 6.88 -10.42
N ASN A 316 19.13 6.04 -10.77
CA ASN A 316 20.38 6.50 -11.37
C ASN A 316 20.20 6.92 -12.84
N GLU A 317 19.15 6.44 -13.46
CA GLU A 317 18.66 6.78 -14.81
C GLU A 317 17.15 6.58 -14.90
N ASP A 318 16.51 7.03 -15.98
CA ASP A 318 15.09 6.77 -16.25
C ASP A 318 14.81 5.28 -16.40
N LEU A 319 14.10 4.69 -15.44
CA LEU A 319 13.78 3.27 -15.39
C LEU A 319 12.44 2.92 -16.04
N ASN A 320 11.67 3.91 -16.49
CA ASN A 320 10.31 3.75 -17.03
C ASN A 320 9.38 3.02 -16.05
N VAL A 321 9.34 3.50 -14.81
CA VAL A 321 8.57 2.92 -13.71
C VAL A 321 7.09 2.72 -14.06
N PRO A 322 6.40 3.63 -14.78
CA PRO A 322 5.02 3.39 -15.19
C PRO A 322 4.79 2.06 -15.91
N THR A 323 5.77 1.59 -16.69
CA THR A 323 5.63 0.32 -17.43
C THR A 323 5.96 -0.89 -16.58
N ILE A 324 7.05 -0.87 -15.80
CA ILE A 324 7.47 -2.04 -15.00
C ILE A 324 6.58 -2.26 -13.75
N SER A 325 5.99 -1.19 -13.22
CA SER A 325 5.14 -1.23 -12.03
C SER A 325 3.83 -1.98 -12.20
N GLU A 326 3.41 -2.31 -13.43
CA GLU A 326 2.26 -3.16 -13.69
C GLU A 326 2.34 -4.49 -12.89
N CYS A 327 3.57 -5.01 -12.72
CA CYS A 327 3.81 -6.20 -11.91
C CYS A 327 3.47 -6.00 -10.44
N CYS A 328 3.78 -4.82 -9.87
CA CYS A 328 3.39 -4.48 -8.50
C CYS A 328 1.89 -4.21 -8.40
N HIS A 329 1.32 -3.49 -9.37
CA HIS A 329 -0.08 -3.08 -9.36
C HIS A 329 -1.04 -4.28 -9.33
N LEU A 330 -0.86 -5.24 -10.25
CA LEU A 330 -1.75 -6.42 -10.35
C LEU A 330 -1.53 -7.46 -9.25
N THR A 331 -0.43 -7.38 -8.50
CA THR A 331 -0.10 -8.32 -7.43
C THR A 331 -0.19 -7.72 -6.02
N ASN A 332 -0.61 -6.47 -5.89
CA ASN A 332 -0.60 -5.71 -4.63
C ASN A 332 0.80 -5.63 -3.97
N GLY A 333 1.83 -5.52 -4.80
CA GLY A 333 3.21 -5.39 -4.38
C GLY A 333 3.53 -4.03 -3.75
N VAL A 334 4.76 -3.85 -3.33
CA VAL A 334 5.31 -2.56 -2.89
C VAL A 334 6.18 -2.02 -4.01
N LEU A 335 6.00 -0.76 -4.34
CA LEU A 335 6.83 0.00 -5.26
C LEU A 335 7.54 1.09 -4.48
N LYS A 336 8.86 1.15 -4.56
CA LYS A 336 9.70 2.20 -3.99
C LYS A 336 10.70 2.70 -5.01
N VAL A 337 10.81 4.02 -5.13
CA VAL A 337 11.78 4.69 -5.98
C VAL A 337 12.67 5.57 -5.11
N TYR A 338 13.96 5.31 -5.12
CA TYR A 338 14.94 6.03 -4.32
C TYR A 338 15.76 6.96 -5.20
N GLN A 339 15.85 8.21 -4.79
CA GLN A 339 16.71 9.18 -5.46
C GLN A 339 18.18 8.88 -5.20
N PRO A 340 19.10 9.09 -6.18
CA PRO A 340 20.48 8.69 -6.08
C PRO A 340 21.20 9.29 -4.87
N ASN A 341 21.90 8.46 -4.10
CA ASN A 341 22.76 8.82 -2.97
C ASN A 341 22.09 9.64 -1.84
N THR A 342 20.77 9.76 -1.83
CA THR A 342 20.04 10.55 -0.83
C THR A 342 19.35 9.70 0.23
N THR A 343 19.13 8.40 -0.03
CA THR A 343 18.31 7.56 0.83
C THR A 343 19.11 7.01 2.01
N PRO A 344 18.71 7.29 3.26
CA PRO A 344 19.31 6.68 4.43
C PRO A 344 19.09 5.16 4.45
N LEU A 345 20.10 4.42 4.91
CA LEU A 345 20.02 2.96 5.11
C LEU A 345 18.76 2.53 5.89
N GLN A 346 18.42 3.29 6.92
CA GLN A 346 17.30 3.00 7.81
C GLN A 346 15.94 2.98 7.08
N ASN A 347 15.75 3.85 6.10
CA ASN A 347 14.51 3.87 5.32
C ASN A 347 14.35 2.58 4.51
N ILE A 348 15.43 2.11 3.88
CA ILE A 348 15.41 0.84 3.12
C ILE A 348 15.12 -0.35 4.05
N VAL A 349 15.70 -0.38 5.24
CA VAL A 349 15.44 -1.44 6.25
C VAL A 349 13.95 -1.44 6.66
N ILE A 350 13.36 -0.27 6.87
CA ILE A 350 11.95 -0.14 7.24
C ILE A 350 11.05 -0.58 6.07
N ASP A 351 11.33 -0.11 4.85
CA ASP A 351 10.55 -0.48 3.68
C ASP A 351 10.57 -2.00 3.44
N LEU A 352 11.72 -2.65 3.62
CA LEU A 352 11.82 -4.11 3.58
C LEU A 352 11.05 -4.80 4.73
N SER A 353 11.09 -4.25 5.94
CA SER A 353 10.35 -4.81 7.08
C SER A 353 8.83 -4.75 6.90
N ASN A 354 8.35 -3.74 6.14
CA ASN A 354 6.93 -3.56 5.82
C ASN A 354 6.42 -4.51 4.71
N LEU A 355 7.28 -5.34 4.11
CA LEU A 355 6.87 -6.35 3.12
C LEU A 355 6.11 -7.53 3.73
N ILE A 356 6.11 -7.69 5.05
CA ILE A 356 5.49 -8.83 5.73
C ILE A 356 3.98 -8.85 5.44
N PRO A 357 3.47 -9.86 4.70
CA PRO A 357 2.06 -9.96 4.39
C PRO A 357 1.26 -10.39 5.63
N PHE A 358 0.07 -9.83 5.78
CA PHE A 358 -0.88 -10.25 6.81
C PHE A 358 -1.74 -11.43 6.34
N ALA A 359 -2.08 -11.45 5.04
CA ALA A 359 -2.93 -12.45 4.43
C ALA A 359 -2.41 -12.83 3.03
N PHE A 360 -2.68 -14.07 2.62
CA PHE A 360 -2.25 -14.66 1.35
C PHE A 360 -3.46 -15.19 0.57
N ASP A 361 -3.31 -15.35 -0.76
CA ASP A 361 -4.34 -15.85 -1.68
C ASP A 361 -5.70 -15.19 -1.43
N CYS A 362 -5.70 -13.87 -1.57
CA CYS A 362 -6.80 -13.02 -1.18
C CYS A 362 -7.80 -12.83 -2.32
N ALA A 363 -9.10 -12.94 -2.01
CA ALA A 363 -10.18 -12.63 -2.93
C ALA A 363 -11.25 -11.80 -2.23
N ILE A 364 -11.58 -10.65 -2.79
CA ILE A 364 -12.59 -9.74 -2.26
C ILE A 364 -13.80 -9.64 -3.20
N ARG A 365 -14.95 -9.46 -2.61
CA ARG A 365 -16.21 -9.25 -3.33
C ARG A 365 -17.14 -8.32 -2.55
N LEU A 366 -17.61 -7.27 -3.20
CA LEU A 366 -18.70 -6.43 -2.68
C LEU A 366 -20.03 -6.86 -3.30
N ARG A 367 -21.04 -7.10 -2.45
CA ARG A 367 -22.44 -7.23 -2.83
C ARG A 367 -23.16 -5.95 -2.48
N GLN A 368 -23.77 -5.33 -3.45
CA GLN A 368 -24.56 -4.12 -3.35
C GLN A 368 -26.01 -4.37 -3.69
N PRO A 369 -26.94 -3.48 -3.29
CA PRO A 369 -28.33 -3.50 -3.75
C PRO A 369 -28.42 -3.27 -5.27
N ASN A 370 -29.49 -3.72 -5.91
CA ASN A 370 -29.68 -3.62 -7.37
C ASN A 370 -29.76 -2.17 -7.88
N PHE A 371 -30.08 -1.21 -7.02
CA PHE A 371 -30.11 0.21 -7.35
C PHE A 371 -28.75 0.92 -7.15
N ILE A 372 -27.71 0.19 -6.80
CA ILE A 372 -26.33 0.72 -6.69
C ILE A 372 -25.44 0.01 -7.70
N ASN A 373 -24.70 0.79 -8.48
CA ASN A 373 -23.64 0.30 -9.34
C ASN A 373 -22.26 0.55 -8.70
N ILE A 374 -21.31 -0.32 -8.99
CA ILE A 374 -19.88 -0.10 -8.71
C ILE A 374 -19.30 0.44 -10.02
N ASP A 375 -18.89 1.70 -10.04
CA ASP A 375 -18.35 2.33 -11.24
C ASP A 375 -16.88 1.94 -11.43
N TYR A 376 -16.10 2.01 -10.36
CA TYR A 376 -14.70 1.54 -10.31
C TYR A 376 -14.25 1.34 -8.86
N VAL A 377 -13.10 0.69 -8.70
CA VAL A 377 -12.49 0.43 -7.39
C VAL A 377 -11.05 0.93 -7.43
N ASN A 378 -10.63 1.68 -6.42
CA ASN A 378 -9.23 2.03 -6.23
C ASN A 378 -8.55 1.04 -5.30
N GLY A 379 -7.28 0.77 -5.58
CA GLY A 379 -6.44 -0.19 -4.90
C GLY A 379 -5.58 -0.98 -5.90
N HIS A 380 -4.73 -1.83 -5.39
CA HIS A 380 -3.85 -2.69 -6.20
C HIS A 380 -4.39 -4.12 -6.19
N TYR A 381 -4.85 -4.60 -7.33
CA TYR A 381 -5.49 -5.92 -7.46
C TYR A 381 -5.56 -6.38 -8.92
N PHE A 382 -5.82 -7.65 -9.11
CA PHE A 382 -6.27 -8.20 -10.38
C PHE A 382 -7.78 -8.39 -10.38
N GLN A 383 -8.48 -7.78 -11.33
CA GLN A 383 -9.92 -7.94 -11.50
C GLN A 383 -10.22 -9.22 -12.28
N LYS A 384 -10.54 -10.30 -11.57
CA LYS A 384 -10.82 -11.62 -12.17
C LYS A 384 -12.20 -11.67 -12.88
N THR A 385 -13.18 -10.99 -12.30
CA THR A 385 -14.54 -10.81 -12.88
C THR A 385 -15.07 -9.42 -12.50
N ILE A 386 -16.20 -9.01 -13.04
CA ILE A 386 -16.82 -7.70 -12.77
C ILE A 386 -16.96 -7.42 -11.25
N THR A 387 -17.13 -8.45 -10.43
CA THR A 387 -17.38 -8.31 -8.98
C THR A 387 -16.35 -9.02 -8.08
N ASN A 388 -15.31 -9.62 -8.66
CA ASN A 388 -14.31 -10.38 -7.90
C ASN A 388 -12.91 -9.88 -8.21
N TYR A 389 -12.24 -9.42 -7.16
CA TYR A 389 -10.89 -8.86 -7.21
C TYR A 389 -9.97 -9.80 -6.42
N THR A 390 -8.84 -10.17 -7.02
CA THR A 390 -7.89 -11.10 -6.41
C THR A 390 -6.51 -10.46 -6.28
N MET A 391 -5.78 -10.85 -5.27
CA MET A 391 -4.40 -10.42 -5.03
C MET A 391 -3.65 -11.49 -4.24
N PRO A 392 -2.37 -11.72 -4.58
CA PRO A 392 -1.54 -12.72 -3.89
C PRO A 392 -1.40 -12.47 -2.40
N VAL A 393 -1.29 -11.19 -2.00
CA VAL A 393 -1.12 -10.80 -0.59
C VAL A 393 -1.92 -9.55 -0.25
N LEU A 394 -2.28 -9.42 1.04
CA LEU A 394 -2.76 -8.19 1.64
C LEU A 394 -1.90 -7.84 2.87
N ARG A 395 -1.60 -6.57 2.99
CA ARG A 395 -1.00 -5.98 4.19
C ARG A 395 -2.09 -5.50 5.14
N LYS A 396 -1.70 -5.22 6.38
CA LYS A 396 -2.63 -4.80 7.43
C LYS A 396 -3.34 -3.47 7.13
N ASP A 397 -2.63 -2.56 6.47
CA ASP A 397 -3.10 -1.23 6.09
C ASP A 397 -3.79 -1.15 4.73
N SER A 398 -3.87 -2.27 3.99
CA SER A 398 -4.49 -2.31 2.66
C SER A 398 -5.93 -1.84 2.72
N THR A 399 -6.25 -0.84 1.90
CA THR A 399 -7.57 -0.21 1.85
C THR A 399 -8.10 -0.21 0.42
N PHE A 400 -9.40 -0.45 0.27
CA PHE A 400 -10.12 -0.42 -1.01
C PHE A 400 -11.19 0.65 -0.98
N VAL A 401 -11.25 1.47 -2.03
CA VAL A 401 -12.26 2.51 -2.19
C VAL A 401 -13.15 2.19 -3.39
N PHE A 402 -14.39 1.83 -3.11
CA PHE A 402 -15.42 1.54 -4.11
C PHE A 402 -16.16 2.82 -4.46
N HIS A 403 -16.10 3.24 -5.71
CA HIS A 403 -16.89 4.35 -6.23
C HIS A 403 -18.21 3.82 -6.69
N LEU A 404 -19.27 4.44 -6.20
CA LEU A 404 -20.63 3.97 -6.36
C LEU A 404 -21.48 5.03 -7.07
N SER A 405 -22.50 4.57 -7.83
CA SER A 405 -23.54 5.42 -8.37
C SER A 405 -24.93 4.85 -8.08
N ILE A 406 -25.92 5.72 -7.97
CA ILE A 406 -27.31 5.34 -7.72
C ILE A 406 -28.02 5.25 -9.08
N ASN A 407 -28.65 4.12 -9.32
CA ASN A 407 -29.46 3.88 -10.51
C ASN A 407 -30.96 3.97 -10.18
N GLY A 408 -31.57 5.07 -10.59
CA GLY A 408 -32.99 5.34 -10.32
C GLY A 408 -33.25 5.88 -8.90
N GLU A 409 -34.45 5.64 -8.39
CA GLU A 409 -34.92 6.09 -7.08
C GLU A 409 -34.91 4.94 -6.08
N ILE A 410 -34.37 5.19 -4.89
CA ILE A 410 -34.34 4.20 -3.81
C ILE A 410 -35.63 4.28 -2.99
N LYS A 411 -36.49 3.29 -3.15
CA LYS A 411 -37.78 3.19 -2.44
C LYS A 411 -37.71 2.55 -1.05
N TYR A 412 -36.51 2.24 -0.60
CA TYR A 412 -36.28 1.57 0.68
C TYR A 412 -35.68 2.55 1.69
N SER A 413 -36.06 2.41 2.96
CA SER A 413 -35.49 3.23 4.03
C SER A 413 -34.03 2.85 4.40
N LYS A 414 -33.54 1.69 3.90
CA LYS A 414 -32.21 1.18 4.22
C LYS A 414 -31.59 0.48 2.99
N ALA A 415 -30.36 0.77 2.72
CA ALA A 415 -29.51 0.11 1.73
C ALA A 415 -28.53 -0.85 2.42
N LEU A 416 -28.48 -2.11 2.00
CA LEU A 416 -27.67 -3.15 2.60
C LEU A 416 -26.55 -3.59 1.65
N PHE A 417 -25.32 -3.54 2.13
CA PHE A 417 -24.13 -4.03 1.45
C PHE A 417 -23.49 -5.17 2.23
N GLN A 418 -22.84 -6.09 1.53
CA GLN A 418 -22.02 -7.11 2.17
C GLN A 418 -20.69 -7.26 1.44
N PHE A 419 -19.59 -7.02 2.17
CA PHE A 419 -18.24 -7.27 1.67
C PHE A 419 -17.73 -8.59 2.24
N GLY A 420 -17.15 -9.41 1.39
CA GLY A 420 -16.54 -10.68 1.75
C GLY A 420 -15.08 -10.72 1.31
N LEU A 421 -14.20 -11.13 2.22
CA LEU A 421 -12.78 -11.37 1.97
C LEU A 421 -12.45 -12.82 2.32
N SER A 422 -12.03 -13.60 1.33
CA SER A 422 -11.45 -14.93 1.54
C SER A 422 -9.93 -14.85 1.48
N TYR A 423 -9.23 -15.51 2.39
CA TYR A 423 -7.77 -15.44 2.49
C TYR A 423 -7.17 -16.62 3.28
N ILE A 424 -5.85 -16.75 3.21
CA ILE A 424 -5.06 -17.70 3.99
C ILE A 424 -4.18 -16.91 4.96
N THR A 425 -4.15 -17.32 6.21
CA THR A 425 -3.27 -16.74 7.24
C THR A 425 -1.85 -17.33 7.17
N SER A 426 -0.90 -16.72 7.85
CA SER A 426 0.49 -17.20 7.93
C SER A 426 0.65 -18.59 8.54
N ASP A 427 -0.31 -19.04 9.37
CA ASP A 427 -0.34 -20.38 9.95
C ASP A 427 -1.02 -21.43 9.03
N GLY A 428 -1.50 -21.01 7.86
CA GLY A 428 -2.13 -21.86 6.84
C GLY A 428 -3.64 -22.08 7.06
N SER A 429 -4.27 -21.38 7.99
CA SER A 429 -5.72 -21.42 8.17
C SER A 429 -6.40 -20.66 7.02
N LYS A 430 -7.40 -21.27 6.40
CA LYS A 430 -8.26 -20.59 5.43
C LYS A 430 -9.39 -19.89 6.15
N ARG A 431 -9.57 -18.60 5.83
CA ARG A 431 -10.57 -17.76 6.48
C ARG A 431 -11.44 -17.01 5.49
N THR A 432 -12.65 -16.68 5.93
CA THR A 432 -13.55 -15.79 5.19
C THR A 432 -14.11 -14.76 6.16
N ARG A 433 -13.66 -13.52 6.02
CA ARG A 433 -14.14 -12.36 6.79
C ARG A 433 -15.32 -11.72 6.07
N VAL A 434 -16.37 -11.42 6.82
CA VAL A 434 -17.63 -10.88 6.30
C VAL A 434 -17.95 -9.57 7.00
N PHE A 435 -18.32 -8.56 6.22
CA PHE A 435 -18.73 -7.24 6.70
C PHE A 435 -20.15 -6.98 6.21
N ASN A 436 -21.06 -6.76 7.16
CA ASN A 436 -22.44 -6.40 6.89
C ASN A 436 -22.62 -4.90 7.13
N ILE A 437 -23.08 -4.19 6.12
CA ILE A 437 -23.09 -2.73 6.11
C ILE A 437 -24.50 -2.28 5.75
N GLY A 438 -25.12 -1.51 6.64
CA GLY A 438 -26.44 -0.93 6.41
C GLY A 438 -26.41 0.59 6.52
N LEU A 439 -26.91 1.28 5.49
CA LEU A 439 -27.06 2.72 5.47
C LEU A 439 -28.54 3.11 5.46
N ASN A 440 -28.89 4.14 6.22
CA ASN A 440 -30.20 4.76 6.11
C ASN A 440 -30.29 5.56 4.81
N VAL A 441 -31.49 5.63 4.24
CA VAL A 441 -31.76 6.41 3.02
C VAL A 441 -32.61 7.64 3.39
N SER A 442 -32.22 8.82 2.88
CA SER A 442 -32.96 10.05 3.09
C SER A 442 -33.13 10.83 1.78
N SER A 443 -34.27 11.48 1.62
CA SER A 443 -34.55 12.43 0.55
C SER A 443 -34.00 13.83 0.81
N ASN A 444 -33.46 14.07 2.01
CA ASN A 444 -32.94 15.36 2.43
C ASN A 444 -31.42 15.39 2.33
N ILE A 445 -30.87 16.25 1.46
CA ILE A 445 -29.42 16.41 1.28
C ILE A 445 -28.72 16.88 2.55
N GLN A 446 -29.38 17.62 3.43
CA GLN A 446 -28.78 18.07 4.69
C GLN A 446 -28.43 16.89 5.59
N ASP A 447 -29.24 15.82 5.60
CA ASP A 447 -28.94 14.60 6.37
C ASP A 447 -27.66 13.95 5.85
N PHE A 448 -27.40 13.98 4.54
CA PHE A 448 -26.15 13.51 3.96
C PHE A 448 -24.97 14.38 4.40
N MET A 449 -25.11 15.72 4.27
CA MET A 449 -24.04 16.68 4.53
C MET A 449 -23.62 16.75 6.00
N THR A 450 -24.59 16.65 6.93
CA THR A 450 -24.31 16.65 8.37
C THR A 450 -23.60 15.38 8.85
N ASN A 451 -23.70 14.29 8.08
CA ASN A 451 -23.13 13.00 8.40
C ASN A 451 -21.87 12.67 7.57
N ILE A 452 -21.23 13.68 6.97
CA ILE A 452 -20.01 13.47 6.16
C ILE A 452 -18.87 12.90 7.00
N ASN A 453 -18.23 11.87 6.45
CA ASN A 453 -16.96 11.34 6.93
C ASN A 453 -15.81 12.01 6.18
N THR A 454 -15.00 12.81 6.86
CA THR A 454 -13.92 13.61 6.27
C THR A 454 -12.90 12.72 5.54
N GLN A 455 -12.46 11.64 6.17
CA GLN A 455 -11.44 10.73 5.58
C GLN A 455 -11.92 10.09 4.28
N ALA A 456 -13.09 9.46 4.30
CA ALA A 456 -13.62 8.80 3.11
C ALA A 456 -13.93 9.81 1.98
N THR A 457 -14.35 11.04 2.33
CA THR A 457 -14.60 12.10 1.35
C THR A 457 -13.30 12.59 0.71
N ILE A 458 -12.24 12.78 1.48
CA ILE A 458 -10.92 13.16 0.96
C ILE A 458 -10.37 12.08 0.04
N ASN A 459 -10.44 10.82 0.45
CA ASN A 459 -10.02 9.71 -0.40
C ASN A 459 -10.81 9.66 -1.71
N ALA A 460 -12.10 9.96 -1.67
CA ALA A 460 -12.94 10.06 -2.86
C ALA A 460 -12.50 11.17 -3.82
N LEU A 461 -12.24 12.36 -3.28
CA LEU A 461 -11.82 13.52 -4.06
C LEU A 461 -10.41 13.33 -4.60
N LEU A 462 -9.49 12.78 -3.81
CA LEU A 462 -8.16 12.40 -4.26
C LEU A 462 -8.24 11.41 -5.42
N SER A 463 -9.04 10.38 -5.29
CA SER A 463 -9.27 9.38 -6.32
C SER A 463 -9.75 10.01 -7.64
N GLN A 464 -10.73 10.92 -7.58
CA GLN A 464 -11.18 11.68 -8.74
C GLN A 464 -10.06 12.53 -9.35
N THR A 465 -9.26 13.19 -8.51
CA THR A 465 -8.13 14.01 -8.97
C THR A 465 -7.07 13.16 -9.66
N LEU A 466 -6.74 11.97 -9.11
CA LEU A 466 -5.78 11.04 -9.71
C LEU A 466 -6.26 10.49 -11.06
N ILE A 467 -7.55 10.18 -11.20
CA ILE A 467 -8.14 9.77 -12.48
C ILE A 467 -8.09 10.93 -13.50
N GLN A 468 -8.39 12.14 -13.07
CA GLN A 468 -8.27 13.32 -13.92
C GLN A 468 -6.83 13.59 -14.34
N ALA A 469 -5.84 13.34 -13.46
CA ALA A 469 -4.43 13.49 -13.77
C ALA A 469 -3.92 12.53 -14.87
N GLN A 470 -4.65 11.46 -15.14
CA GLN A 470 -4.39 10.58 -16.28
C GLN A 470 -4.92 11.13 -17.62
N GLN A 471 -5.77 12.16 -17.59
CA GLN A 471 -6.40 12.75 -18.77
C GLN A 471 -6.02 14.22 -19.00
N TYR A 472 -5.71 14.95 -17.92
CA TYR A 472 -5.41 16.37 -17.93
C TYR A 472 -4.07 16.64 -17.24
N THR A 473 -3.51 17.84 -17.42
CA THR A 473 -2.32 18.23 -16.67
C THR A 473 -2.62 18.22 -15.15
N LEU A 474 -1.59 18.02 -14.34
CA LEU A 474 -1.74 17.99 -12.88
C LEU A 474 -2.39 19.27 -12.35
N ASN A 475 -1.97 20.44 -12.87
CA ASN A 475 -2.55 21.74 -12.47
C ASN A 475 -4.03 21.83 -12.82
N GLN A 476 -4.45 21.36 -13.99
CA GLN A 476 -5.87 21.35 -14.40
C GLN A 476 -6.70 20.37 -13.55
N SER A 477 -6.12 19.21 -13.21
CA SER A 477 -6.78 18.21 -12.37
C SER A 477 -7.05 18.72 -10.96
N ILE A 478 -6.05 19.39 -10.35
CA ILE A 478 -6.23 20.05 -9.06
C ILE A 478 -7.27 21.16 -9.15
N SER A 479 -7.15 22.05 -10.16
CA SER A 479 -8.10 23.17 -10.31
C SER A 479 -9.53 22.66 -10.40
N LYS A 480 -9.81 21.64 -11.21
CA LYS A 480 -11.14 21.03 -11.32
C LYS A 480 -11.65 20.48 -9.99
N THR A 481 -10.77 19.82 -9.22
CA THR A 481 -11.14 19.30 -7.90
C THR A 481 -11.43 20.44 -6.93
N MET A 482 -10.61 21.49 -6.93
CA MET A 482 -10.81 22.67 -6.10
C MET A 482 -12.08 23.44 -6.48
N ASP A 483 -12.42 23.57 -7.76
CA ASP A 483 -13.66 24.20 -8.22
C ASP A 483 -14.90 23.43 -7.73
N SER A 484 -14.83 22.09 -7.76
CA SER A 484 -15.88 21.25 -7.15
C SER A 484 -16.05 21.57 -5.66
N LEU A 485 -14.95 21.83 -4.94
CA LEU A 485 -14.94 22.13 -3.51
C LEU A 485 -15.50 23.49 -3.16
N ILE A 486 -15.30 24.51 -4.00
CA ILE A 486 -15.92 25.82 -3.82
C ILE A 486 -17.45 25.67 -3.84
N THR A 487 -17.96 24.77 -4.67
CA THR A 487 -19.40 24.42 -4.69
C THR A 487 -19.85 23.81 -3.35
N TYR A 488 -19.00 23.00 -2.70
CA TYR A 488 -19.30 22.44 -1.37
C TYR A 488 -19.19 23.42 -0.23
N LYS A 489 -18.34 24.45 -0.33
CA LYS A 489 -18.11 25.42 0.75
C LYS A 489 -19.42 25.99 1.31
N ASN A 490 -20.39 26.23 0.46
CA ASN A 490 -21.69 26.76 0.84
C ASN A 490 -22.62 25.73 1.51
N LEU A 491 -22.29 24.45 1.43
CA LEU A 491 -23.08 23.34 1.96
C LEU A 491 -22.44 22.71 3.20
N LEU A 492 -21.11 22.93 3.41
CA LEU A 492 -20.40 22.39 4.54
C LEU A 492 -20.88 23.03 5.85
N VAL A 493 -21.12 22.21 6.84
CA VAL A 493 -21.43 22.65 8.20
C VAL A 493 -20.23 23.42 8.75
N GLN A 494 -20.48 24.54 9.43
CA GLN A 494 -19.44 25.30 10.14
C GLN A 494 -18.68 24.34 11.09
N GLY A 495 -17.34 24.33 10.99
CA GLY A 495 -16.46 23.44 11.76
C GLY A 495 -16.00 22.17 11.03
N SER A 496 -16.34 21.99 9.75
CA SER A 496 -15.79 20.90 8.95
C SER A 496 -14.28 21.09 8.72
N PHE A 497 -13.50 20.01 8.94
CA PHE A 497 -12.07 19.99 8.65
C PHE A 497 -11.75 19.75 7.16
N LEU A 498 -12.75 19.50 6.33
CA LEU A 498 -12.56 19.18 4.92
C LEU A 498 -11.73 20.25 4.16
N PRO A 499 -11.96 21.57 4.30
CA PRO A 499 -11.19 22.58 3.58
C PRO A 499 -9.68 22.54 3.83
N ILE A 500 -9.24 22.29 5.08
CA ILE A 500 -7.81 22.23 5.40
C ILE A 500 -7.13 21.04 4.74
N TYR A 501 -7.79 19.87 4.74
CA TYR A 501 -7.25 18.66 4.08
C TYR A 501 -7.15 18.84 2.56
N LEU A 502 -8.09 19.51 1.97
CA LEU A 502 -8.10 19.77 0.53
C LEU A 502 -7.03 20.77 0.12
N TYR A 503 -6.84 21.78 0.95
CA TYR A 503 -5.72 22.70 0.74
C TYR A 503 -4.38 21.96 0.92
N GLY A 504 -4.24 21.13 1.95
CA GLY A 504 -3.07 20.27 2.15
C GLY A 504 -2.82 19.34 0.97
N MET A 505 -3.86 18.68 0.44
CA MET A 505 -3.76 17.85 -0.76
C MET A 505 -3.21 18.64 -1.95
N SER A 506 -3.68 19.89 -2.16
CA SER A 506 -3.17 20.75 -3.25
C SER A 506 -1.69 21.13 -3.09
N LYS A 507 -1.13 21.00 -1.90
CA LYS A 507 0.29 21.27 -1.59
C LYS A 507 1.16 20.03 -1.66
N HIS A 508 0.58 18.83 -1.79
CA HIS A 508 1.33 17.58 -1.83
C HIS A 508 2.35 17.56 -2.97
N GLU A 509 3.50 16.94 -2.76
CA GLU A 509 4.62 16.90 -3.71
C GLU A 509 4.23 16.41 -5.10
N PHE A 510 3.35 15.42 -5.18
CA PHE A 510 2.84 14.90 -6.44
C PHE A 510 2.31 16.00 -7.36
N PHE A 511 1.61 16.98 -6.80
CA PHE A 511 0.99 18.07 -7.56
C PHE A 511 1.87 19.29 -7.74
N ASN A 512 2.74 19.61 -6.76
CA ASN A 512 3.45 20.89 -6.70
C ASN A 512 4.94 20.79 -7.05
N ASN A 513 5.59 19.64 -6.88
CA ASN A 513 7.02 19.56 -7.11
C ASN A 513 7.33 19.37 -8.59
N LYS A 514 7.74 20.46 -9.24
CA LYS A 514 8.11 20.48 -10.67
C LYS A 514 9.46 19.83 -10.98
N GLN A 515 10.27 19.59 -9.94
CA GLN A 515 11.61 18.99 -10.08
C GLN A 515 11.59 17.47 -9.94
N LEU A 516 10.45 16.88 -9.56
CA LEU A 516 10.33 15.43 -9.49
C LEU A 516 10.46 14.82 -10.89
N SER A 517 11.26 13.78 -10.97
CA SER A 517 11.34 12.93 -12.15
C SER A 517 9.99 12.24 -12.44
N VAL A 518 9.86 11.65 -13.61
CA VAL A 518 8.67 10.85 -13.96
C VAL A 518 8.56 9.64 -13.05
N ASP A 519 9.66 8.96 -12.78
CA ASP A 519 9.71 7.73 -11.99
C ASP A 519 9.34 7.97 -10.53
N SER A 520 9.93 8.98 -9.88
CA SER A 520 9.57 9.41 -8.52
C SER A 520 8.11 9.90 -8.43
N ARG A 521 7.63 10.62 -9.44
CA ARG A 521 6.23 11.08 -9.50
C ARG A 521 5.25 9.92 -9.63
N TYR A 522 5.61 8.91 -10.41
CA TYR A 522 4.79 7.71 -10.54
C TYR A 522 4.75 6.90 -9.24
N GLU A 523 5.85 6.83 -8.50
CA GLU A 523 5.85 6.20 -7.17
C GLU A 523 4.86 6.89 -6.22
N LEU A 524 4.84 8.23 -6.20
CA LEU A 524 3.86 8.97 -5.41
C LEU A 524 2.42 8.69 -5.87
N LEU A 525 2.17 8.65 -7.19
CA LEU A 525 0.87 8.25 -7.74
C LEU A 525 0.45 6.86 -7.25
N TYR A 526 1.37 5.90 -7.33
CA TYR A 526 1.17 4.53 -6.88
C TYR A 526 0.83 4.47 -5.39
N HIS A 527 1.57 5.21 -4.57
CA HIS A 527 1.34 5.31 -3.13
C HIS A 527 -0.02 5.95 -2.79
N LEU A 528 -0.36 7.06 -3.45
CA LEU A 528 -1.64 7.75 -3.25
C LEU A 528 -2.84 6.86 -3.61
N GLN A 529 -2.69 5.88 -4.48
CA GLN A 529 -3.73 4.89 -4.82
C GLN A 529 -3.96 3.83 -3.74
N THR A 530 -3.09 3.71 -2.75
CA THR A 530 -3.28 2.73 -1.65
C THR A 530 -4.34 3.16 -0.63
N PHE A 531 -4.68 4.44 -0.56
CA PHE A 531 -5.67 5.03 0.33
C PHE A 531 -5.51 4.60 1.81
N SER A 532 -4.28 4.40 2.25
CA SER A 532 -3.97 4.05 3.63
C SER A 532 -4.58 5.06 4.60
N PRO A 533 -5.04 4.66 5.79
CA PRO A 533 -5.51 5.58 6.82
C PRO A 533 -4.48 6.66 7.21
N SER A 534 -3.18 6.38 7.06
CA SER A 534 -2.10 7.34 7.29
C SER A 534 -2.02 8.46 6.26
N LEU A 535 -2.67 8.32 5.09
CA LEU A 535 -2.61 9.28 3.99
C LEU A 535 -3.09 10.69 4.40
N LEU A 536 -4.05 10.78 5.33
CA LEU A 536 -4.52 12.08 5.82
C LEU A 536 -3.42 12.88 6.52
N SER A 537 -2.50 12.22 7.20
CA SER A 537 -1.36 12.89 7.86
C SER A 537 -0.32 13.43 6.87
N GLU A 538 -0.34 12.96 5.63
CA GLU A 538 0.49 13.52 4.56
C GLU A 538 -0.05 14.86 4.05
N PHE A 539 -1.39 15.01 4.02
CA PHE A 539 -2.03 16.26 3.60
C PHE A 539 -2.07 17.31 4.70
N VAL A 540 -2.37 16.91 5.92
CA VAL A 540 -2.38 17.77 7.10
C VAL A 540 -1.57 17.10 8.21
N PRO A 541 -0.26 17.34 8.24
CA PRO A 541 0.61 16.79 9.26
C PRO A 541 0.19 17.17 10.67
N LEU A 542 0.54 16.34 11.64
CA LEU A 542 0.33 16.61 13.06
C LEU A 542 1.64 17.09 13.67
N LEU A 543 1.63 18.25 14.32
CA LEU A 543 2.78 18.81 15.01
C LEU A 543 2.63 18.61 16.51
N TYR A 544 3.64 18.02 17.13
CA TYR A 544 3.74 17.81 18.57
C TYR A 544 4.96 18.55 19.12
N LYS A 545 4.79 19.28 20.21
CA LYS A 545 5.87 19.82 21.02
C LYS A 545 6.30 18.76 22.04
N VAL A 546 7.60 18.49 22.15
CA VAL A 546 8.15 17.65 23.22
C VAL A 546 8.23 18.49 24.48
N ILE A 547 7.47 18.13 25.51
CA ILE A 547 7.42 18.87 26.79
C ILE A 547 8.20 18.18 27.89
N ALA A 548 8.42 16.86 27.77
CA ALA A 548 9.23 16.04 28.66
C ALA A 548 9.85 14.85 27.90
N PHE A 549 10.76 14.11 28.53
CA PHE A 549 11.41 12.94 27.91
C PHE A 549 10.42 11.85 27.48
N ASP A 550 9.28 11.80 28.11
CA ASP A 550 8.22 10.82 27.90
C ASP A 550 6.86 11.44 27.51
N ASP A 551 6.79 12.76 27.32
CA ASP A 551 5.51 13.42 27.03
C ASP A 551 5.56 14.44 25.88
N VAL A 552 4.43 14.51 25.14
CA VAL A 552 4.25 15.37 23.97
C VAL A 552 2.88 16.04 24.00
N GLN A 553 2.83 17.26 23.52
CA GLN A 553 1.61 18.05 23.38
C GLN A 553 1.37 18.40 21.91
N GLN A 554 0.21 18.06 21.39
CA GLN A 554 -0.18 18.48 20.04
C GLN A 554 -0.34 20.00 19.98
N THR A 555 0.21 20.60 18.92
CA THR A 555 0.21 22.07 18.70
C THR A 555 -0.32 22.41 17.32
N GLN A 556 -0.52 23.70 17.07
CA GLN A 556 -0.88 24.20 15.74
C GLN A 556 0.30 24.00 14.76
N LEU A 557 -0.04 23.75 13.49
CA LEU A 557 0.93 23.52 12.42
C LEU A 557 1.47 24.86 11.88
N SER A 558 2.29 25.53 12.68
CA SER A 558 2.93 26.80 12.34
C SER A 558 4.42 26.77 12.68
N SER A 559 5.26 27.18 11.73
CA SER A 559 6.72 27.23 11.90
C SER A 559 7.16 28.27 12.92
N SER A 560 6.34 29.29 13.16
CA SER A 560 6.63 30.33 14.16
C SER A 560 6.70 29.81 15.60
N LEU A 561 6.16 28.62 15.85
CA LEU A 561 6.24 27.95 17.16
C LEU A 561 7.61 27.27 17.40
N ILE A 562 8.34 26.96 16.32
CA ILE A 562 9.62 26.25 16.40
C ILE A 562 10.73 27.25 16.74
N THR A 563 10.94 27.48 18.03
CA THR A 563 11.95 28.43 18.53
C THR A 563 13.07 27.74 19.30
N LYS A 564 12.80 27.24 20.50
CA LYS A 564 13.82 26.66 21.41
C LYS A 564 13.55 25.21 21.79
N ASP A 565 12.34 24.73 21.54
CA ASP A 565 11.90 23.37 21.93
C ASP A 565 12.00 22.42 20.74
N ILE A 566 12.12 21.12 21.02
CA ILE A 566 12.07 20.04 20.02
C ILE A 566 10.62 19.79 19.65
N PHE A 567 10.37 19.66 18.36
CA PHE A 567 9.06 19.30 17.82
C PHE A 567 9.10 18.00 17.04
N VAL A 568 8.00 17.30 17.01
CA VAL A 568 7.81 16.08 16.22
C VAL A 568 6.66 16.30 15.24
N LEU A 569 6.98 16.24 13.96
CA LEU A 569 6.02 16.34 12.87
C LEU A 569 5.71 14.93 12.35
N VAL A 570 4.44 14.60 12.28
CA VAL A 570 3.96 13.32 11.75
C VAL A 570 3.37 13.55 10.36
N THR A 571 4.02 12.95 9.36
CA THR A 571 3.60 12.91 7.95
C THR A 571 3.52 11.45 7.51
N ASN A 572 4.06 11.11 6.35
CA ASN A 572 4.45 9.74 5.97
C ASN A 572 5.68 9.23 6.75
N GLN A 573 6.32 10.11 7.51
CA GLN A 573 7.42 9.82 8.43
C GLN A 573 7.19 10.56 9.76
N ILE A 574 7.87 10.13 10.81
CA ILE A 574 7.97 10.86 12.06
C ILE A 574 9.25 11.71 11.98
N ILE A 575 9.11 13.01 11.85
CA ILE A 575 10.23 13.93 11.66
C ILE A 575 10.46 14.70 12.95
N VAL A 576 11.59 14.47 13.61
CA VAL A 576 12.02 15.19 14.81
C VAL A 576 12.72 16.47 14.34
N ILE A 577 12.13 17.63 14.64
CA ILE A 577 12.65 18.94 14.24
C ILE A 577 13.38 19.56 15.44
N VAL A 578 14.66 19.80 15.26
CA VAL A 578 15.56 20.39 16.27
C VAL A 578 15.76 21.87 15.90
N PRO A 579 15.40 22.84 16.77
CA PRO A 579 15.60 24.25 16.48
C PRO A 579 17.09 24.60 16.52
N GLN A 580 17.49 25.66 15.79
CA GLN A 580 18.87 26.15 15.78
C GLN A 580 19.25 26.81 17.12
N ASP A 581 18.29 27.42 17.81
CA ASP A 581 18.48 28.13 19.07
C ASP A 581 18.30 27.24 20.31
N ILE A 582 18.36 25.92 20.16
CA ILE A 582 18.30 24.97 21.28
C ILE A 582 19.53 25.15 22.19
N GLU A 583 19.33 25.14 23.48
CA GLU A 583 20.41 25.22 24.43
C GLU A 583 21.35 24.00 24.35
N PRO A 584 22.69 24.17 24.35
CA PRO A 584 23.64 23.04 24.24
C PRO A 584 23.43 21.95 25.29
N ILE A 585 23.01 22.34 26.52
CA ILE A 585 22.69 21.41 27.60
C ILE A 585 21.52 20.51 27.21
N ASN A 586 20.47 21.08 26.60
CA ASN A 586 19.29 20.35 26.14
C ASN A 586 19.64 19.41 24.97
N LEU A 587 20.53 19.83 24.09
CA LEU A 587 21.00 19.01 22.98
C LEU A 587 21.68 17.72 23.49
N GLN A 588 22.56 17.87 24.46
CA GLN A 588 23.29 16.76 25.09
C GLN A 588 22.38 15.88 25.96
N GLN A 589 21.47 16.49 26.74
CA GLN A 589 20.55 15.76 27.60
C GLN A 589 19.46 15.04 26.85
N TRP A 590 18.88 15.63 25.77
CA TRP A 590 17.71 15.09 25.10
C TRP A 590 18.06 14.17 23.93
N LEU A 591 19.09 14.52 23.17
CA LEU A 591 19.49 13.83 21.95
C LEU A 591 20.78 13.04 22.08
N CYS A 592 21.53 13.21 23.19
CA CYS A 592 22.84 12.56 23.43
C CYS A 592 23.89 12.91 22.36
N ILE A 593 23.82 14.12 21.79
CA ILE A 593 24.77 14.63 20.80
C ILE A 593 25.47 15.90 21.32
N SER A 594 26.64 16.21 20.79
CA SER A 594 27.47 17.34 21.25
C SER A 594 27.32 18.58 20.37
N SER A 595 26.88 18.44 19.13
CA SER A 595 26.76 19.55 18.19
C SER A 595 25.52 19.43 17.28
N LEU A 596 25.03 20.58 16.79
CA LEU A 596 23.91 20.65 15.84
C LEU A 596 24.21 19.93 14.51
N ASN A 597 25.48 19.84 14.13
CA ASN A 597 25.87 19.16 12.90
C ASN A 597 25.63 17.64 12.94
N GLU A 598 25.48 17.09 14.14
CA GLU A 598 25.22 15.67 14.35
C GLU A 598 23.74 15.29 14.26
N VAL A 599 22.81 16.28 14.29
CA VAL A 599 21.36 16.05 14.30
C VAL A 599 20.91 15.15 13.15
N GLU A 600 21.28 15.50 11.93
CA GLU A 600 20.85 14.74 10.72
C GLU A 600 21.59 13.42 10.54
N SER A 601 22.61 13.14 11.37
CA SER A 601 23.35 11.87 11.42
C SER A 601 22.80 10.87 12.42
N ILE A 602 21.80 11.24 13.24
CA ILE A 602 21.16 10.35 14.21
C ILE A 602 20.41 9.25 13.44
N ILE A 603 20.92 8.03 13.50
CA ILE A 603 20.34 6.85 12.83
C ILE A 603 19.47 6.07 13.80
N ASP A 604 19.92 5.88 15.02
CA ASP A 604 19.18 5.13 16.05
C ASP A 604 18.54 6.08 17.07
N TRP A 605 17.25 6.34 16.91
CA TRP A 605 16.48 7.20 17.82
C TRP A 605 16.31 6.60 19.22
N ASN A 606 16.58 5.29 19.43
CA ASN A 606 16.52 4.66 20.75
C ASN A 606 17.67 5.10 21.66
N THR A 607 18.72 5.68 21.10
CA THR A 607 19.84 6.25 21.87
C THR A 607 19.48 7.59 22.52
N CYS A 608 18.45 8.28 22.03
CA CYS A 608 18.01 9.57 22.56
C CYS A 608 17.17 9.39 23.84
N LEU A 609 17.27 10.34 24.80
CA LEU A 609 16.42 10.30 25.99
C LEU A 609 14.95 10.58 25.70
N ILE A 610 14.62 11.30 24.62
CA ILE A 610 13.25 11.53 24.16
C ILE A 610 12.62 10.31 23.48
N LYS A 611 13.26 9.16 23.52
CA LYS A 611 12.78 7.93 22.89
C LYS A 611 11.36 7.53 23.34
N GLU A 612 11.01 7.73 24.60
CA GLU A 612 9.67 7.37 25.10
C GLU A 612 8.60 8.32 24.56
N ALA A 613 8.92 9.63 24.40
CA ALA A 613 8.04 10.58 23.74
C ALA A 613 7.82 10.21 22.26
N ILE A 614 8.91 9.87 21.55
CA ILE A 614 8.83 9.40 20.15
C ILE A 614 8.07 8.09 20.07
N LYS A 615 8.30 7.15 20.99
CA LYS A 615 7.59 5.87 21.06
C LYS A 615 6.10 6.05 21.24
N LYS A 616 5.65 6.96 22.10
CA LYS A 616 4.25 7.29 22.31
C LYS A 616 3.56 7.73 20.99
N ILE A 617 4.24 8.57 20.18
CA ILE A 617 3.77 8.97 18.85
C ILE A 617 3.82 7.79 17.87
N LYS A 618 4.90 7.00 17.93
CA LYS A 618 5.08 5.83 17.06
C LYS A 618 4.08 4.72 17.33
N ASP A 619 3.66 4.53 18.59
CA ASP A 619 2.62 3.55 18.94
C ASP A 619 1.26 3.90 18.31
N MET A 620 0.98 5.19 18.11
CA MET A 620 -0.17 5.67 17.35
C MET A 620 0.00 5.51 15.83
N ASN A 621 1.27 5.44 15.34
CA ASN A 621 1.65 5.43 13.92
C ASN A 621 2.72 4.36 13.64
N LYS A 622 2.41 3.10 13.92
CA LYS A 622 3.35 1.97 14.07
C LYS A 622 4.34 1.73 12.92
N MET A 623 3.98 2.12 11.70
CA MET A 623 4.76 1.79 10.49
C MET A 623 5.66 2.93 10.00
N LEU A 624 5.67 4.09 10.67
CA LEU A 624 6.42 5.24 10.19
C LEU A 624 7.90 5.19 10.64
N SER A 625 8.78 5.60 9.74
CA SER A 625 10.21 5.82 10.05
C SER A 625 10.39 7.09 10.89
N VAL A 626 11.45 7.12 11.70
CA VAL A 626 11.83 8.30 12.48
C VAL A 626 13.07 8.94 11.85
N VAL A 627 12.97 10.22 11.51
CA VAL A 627 14.05 11.01 10.90
C VAL A 627 14.29 12.27 11.71
N PHE A 628 15.54 12.70 11.86
CA PHE A 628 15.90 13.93 12.52
C PHE A 628 16.28 14.99 11.49
N THR A 629 15.86 16.23 11.70
CA THR A 629 16.23 17.36 10.86
C THR A 629 16.47 18.62 11.68
N LEU A 630 17.43 19.44 11.25
CA LEU A 630 17.68 20.73 11.82
C LEU A 630 16.76 21.78 11.20
N TYR A 631 16.08 22.59 12.02
CA TYR A 631 15.22 23.68 11.54
C TYR A 631 15.99 24.64 10.64
N GLY A 632 15.47 24.89 9.44
CA GLY A 632 16.11 25.75 8.44
C GLY A 632 17.23 25.10 7.61
N SER A 633 17.58 23.82 7.83
CA SER A 633 18.52 23.09 6.97
C SER A 633 17.94 22.85 5.57
N THR A 634 18.80 22.43 4.64
CA THR A 634 18.36 22.06 3.27
C THR A 634 17.34 20.90 3.33
N GLN A 635 17.56 19.92 4.19
CA GLN A 635 16.65 18.80 4.39
C GLN A 635 15.30 19.25 4.95
N PHE A 636 15.30 20.19 5.91
CA PHE A 636 14.09 20.81 6.43
C PHE A 636 13.32 21.54 5.33
N GLN A 637 14.00 22.36 4.53
CA GLN A 637 13.35 23.13 3.45
C GLN A 637 12.70 22.21 2.42
N GLN A 638 13.35 21.13 2.06
CA GLN A 638 12.84 20.18 1.06
C GLN A 638 11.67 19.34 1.57
N LYS A 639 11.76 18.81 2.81
CA LYS A 639 10.83 17.81 3.32
C LYS A 639 9.72 18.35 4.23
N VAL A 640 9.94 19.49 4.87
CA VAL A 640 9.11 19.93 6.00
C VAL A 640 8.45 21.27 5.79
N SER A 641 9.10 22.22 5.12
CA SER A 641 8.63 23.61 5.03
C SER A 641 7.21 23.74 4.43
N HIS A 642 6.89 22.89 3.45
CA HIS A 642 5.57 22.91 2.79
C HIS A 642 4.43 22.41 3.69
N CYS A 643 4.76 21.69 4.78
CA CYS A 643 3.79 21.13 5.71
C CYS A 643 3.10 22.18 6.59
N PHE A 644 3.69 23.39 6.77
CA PHE A 644 3.15 24.41 7.64
C PHE A 644 2.03 25.22 6.96
N ILE A 645 0.86 24.61 6.87
CA ILE A 645 -0.30 25.13 6.15
C ILE A 645 -0.78 26.47 6.71
N PHE A 646 -0.74 26.68 8.04
CA PHE A 646 -1.21 27.92 8.68
C PHE A 646 -0.30 29.12 8.43
N ASP A 647 0.93 28.92 7.97
CA ASP A 647 1.85 29.99 7.61
C ASP A 647 1.59 30.51 6.18
N ASP A 648 0.83 29.77 5.38
CA ASP A 648 0.54 30.16 4.00
C ASP A 648 -0.57 31.22 3.92
N SER A 649 -0.24 32.39 3.39
CA SER A 649 -1.20 33.49 3.19
C SER A 649 -2.36 33.10 2.26
N LYS A 650 -2.12 32.19 1.29
CA LYS A 650 -3.14 31.69 0.37
C LYS A 650 -4.18 30.82 1.06
N TYR A 651 -3.82 30.13 2.15
CA TYR A 651 -4.77 29.36 2.93
C TYR A 651 -5.86 30.24 3.55
N ARG A 652 -5.48 31.43 4.08
CA ARG A 652 -6.45 32.41 4.63
C ARG A 652 -7.40 32.95 3.58
N GLN A 653 -6.96 33.07 2.32
CA GLN A 653 -7.81 33.45 1.19
C GLN A 653 -8.74 32.33 0.74
N PHE A 654 -8.29 31.09 0.90
CA PHE A 654 -9.05 29.88 0.55
C PHE A 654 -10.21 29.62 1.54
N LEU A 655 -10.01 29.88 2.85
CA LEU A 655 -11.06 29.83 3.87
C LEU A 655 -12.07 30.96 3.70
#